data_da315f00353ca6998b116e024c620867
#
_entry.id   da315f00353ca6998b116e024c620867
#
_cell.length_a   1.000
_cell.length_b   1.000
_cell.length_c   1.000
_cell.angle_alpha   90.00
_cell.angle_beta   90.00
_cell.angle_gamma   90.00
#
_symmetry.space_group_name_H-M   'P 1'
#
loop_
_entity.id
_entity.type
_entity.pdbx_description
1 polymer ?
#
loop_
_entity_poly.entity_id
_entity_poly.type
_entity_poly.pdbx_seq_one_letter_code
_entity_poly.pdbx_strand_id
1 'polypeptide(L)'
;MMMNFLPQPKSIVWKEGSFILDYSARIVLENGEPGAFLYAKMLQKEAEQAAGMRLAVMRGQARKGDICLRIRPGIMGEDADSLKKKQGYRLQVAGGQAVVEAEREEGLLYGVQTLCQIIRQAGCVLPACEAKDWPDYKDRGFYHDATRGRVPTLATLKAMADRLCMYKMNQMQLYIEHTYLFRDFSEVWRDDTPLTAEEIMELDEYCRERKIDLVPSLASFGHLYKVLRTSQYEELCELENSRKEPFSLRGRMLHHTLNAADERSMALSKKMIEEYMALFSSDYFNICADETFDLGKGRSRRLKEEIGLEHVYINYVKELCQFVVDHGKIPMFWGDIICGFPEMIKELPEETICLNWGYSPEQSDEPVKKLAAAGATQYVCSGVNGWNHWIPRYHDAYRNITKMCRYGRENGAIGVLNTDWGDFGQINQQEFSVPGLIYGAAFSWNGEEMAEEEINRRISVLEYQDRSGRLTEIVKEISGKEAVTWKLLCDYREVCEQNPEPEEQEKRLAQYMGEELEIPVDVDVFCRKAERLNEEIAGQMAEIRTVLTQMDSSSRSTASHFLVAADGIRLMNRLAAMVMDRHWKGNRFSREERSALAGQMENWLYYYKEMWRASSKESELFRIQGQICWYADELRRI
;
A
#
# COMPACT_ATOMS: atom_id res chain seq x y z
N MET A 1 6.74 33.13 -2.52
CA MET A 1 6.98 31.74 -2.05
C MET A 1 6.35 30.82 -3.09
N MET A 2 7.09 29.85 -3.65
CA MET A 2 6.51 28.89 -4.60
C MET A 2 5.68 27.89 -3.81
N MET A 3 4.39 27.76 -4.11
CA MET A 3 3.48 26.80 -3.45
C MET A 3 3.74 25.39 -3.95
N ASN A 4 3.67 24.42 -3.06
CA ASN A 4 3.77 23.00 -3.36
C ASN A 4 2.38 22.41 -3.56
N PHE A 5 2.25 21.49 -4.52
CA PHE A 5 1.04 20.72 -4.74
C PHE A 5 1.35 19.25 -4.95
N LEU A 6 0.52 18.40 -4.37
CA LEU A 6 0.51 16.95 -4.59
C LEU A 6 -0.95 16.48 -4.62
N PRO A 7 -1.44 15.98 -5.75
CA PRO A 7 -0.83 16.06 -7.11
C PRO A 7 -0.68 17.49 -7.63
N GLN A 8 0.26 17.70 -8.56
CA GLN A 8 0.43 18.98 -9.24
C GLN A 8 -0.79 19.23 -10.14
N PRO A 9 -1.48 20.39 -10.03
CA PRO A 9 -2.56 20.74 -10.95
C PRO A 9 -2.07 20.87 -12.40
N LYS A 10 -2.90 20.47 -13.37
CA LYS A 10 -2.62 20.59 -14.82
C LYS A 10 -2.33 22.02 -15.25
N SER A 11 -3.01 22.98 -14.64
CA SER A 11 -2.79 24.40 -14.92
C SER A 11 -3.03 25.20 -13.64
N ILE A 12 -2.05 26.00 -13.28
CA ILE A 12 -2.19 27.03 -12.22
C ILE A 12 -1.45 28.28 -12.64
N VAL A 13 -2.14 29.42 -12.60
CA VAL A 13 -1.60 30.73 -12.96
C VAL A 13 -1.70 31.64 -11.74
N TRP A 14 -0.55 32.12 -11.28
CA TRP A 14 -0.47 33.08 -10.20
C TRP A 14 -0.77 34.48 -10.68
N LYS A 15 -1.48 35.27 -9.86
CA LYS A 15 -1.86 36.64 -10.17
C LYS A 15 -1.38 37.59 -9.07
N GLU A 16 -1.42 38.86 -9.34
CA GLU A 16 -1.13 39.88 -8.33
C GLU A 16 -2.26 39.95 -7.28
N GLY A 17 -1.86 40.20 -6.02
CA GLY A 17 -2.78 40.32 -4.89
C GLY A 17 -2.95 39.02 -4.10
N SER A 18 -3.86 39.08 -3.15
CA SER A 18 -4.15 37.96 -2.24
C SER A 18 -5.59 38.04 -1.75
N PHE A 19 -6.13 36.90 -1.34
CA PHE A 19 -7.35 36.79 -0.54
C PHE A 19 -6.96 36.65 0.93
N ILE A 20 -7.49 37.54 1.77
CA ILE A 20 -7.24 37.50 3.22
C ILE A 20 -8.33 36.68 3.87
N LEU A 21 -7.94 35.57 4.49
CA LEU A 21 -8.80 34.76 5.32
C LEU A 21 -8.94 35.46 6.68
N ASP A 22 -10.10 36.03 6.90
CA ASP A 22 -10.45 36.76 8.13
C ASP A 22 -11.38 35.92 9.00
N TYR A 23 -11.50 36.22 10.30
CA TYR A 23 -12.42 35.54 11.22
C TYR A 23 -13.90 35.64 10.82
N SER A 24 -14.25 36.66 10.02
CA SER A 24 -15.60 36.87 9.48
C SER A 24 -15.85 36.12 8.18
N ALA A 25 -14.83 35.51 7.58
CA ALA A 25 -14.97 34.71 6.38
C ALA A 25 -15.84 33.47 6.64
N ARG A 26 -16.65 33.13 5.64
CA ARG A 26 -17.55 31.95 5.72
C ARG A 26 -17.26 31.01 4.58
N ILE A 27 -17.51 29.73 4.79
CA ILE A 27 -17.55 28.72 3.74
C ILE A 27 -18.99 28.58 3.32
N VAL A 28 -19.31 28.97 2.09
CA VAL A 28 -20.67 29.07 1.57
C VAL A 28 -20.92 27.98 0.52
N LEU A 29 -21.93 27.16 0.76
CA LEU A 29 -22.43 26.14 -0.16
C LEU A 29 -23.55 26.76 -1.00
N GLU A 30 -23.27 27.11 -2.30
CA GLU A 30 -24.27 27.82 -3.10
C GLU A 30 -25.41 26.94 -3.61
N ASN A 31 -25.12 25.71 -4.07
CA ASN A 31 -26.12 24.87 -4.74
C ASN A 31 -26.57 23.65 -3.93
N GLY A 32 -26.24 23.57 -2.65
CA GLY A 32 -26.91 22.68 -1.70
C GLY A 32 -26.67 21.18 -1.88
N GLU A 33 -25.63 20.76 -2.62
CA GLU A 33 -25.28 19.35 -2.80
C GLU A 33 -24.99 18.67 -1.44
N PRO A 34 -25.53 17.46 -1.18
CA PRO A 34 -25.40 16.80 0.12
C PRO A 34 -23.96 16.60 0.57
N GLY A 35 -23.07 16.15 -0.33
CA GLY A 35 -21.63 15.89 -0.03
C GLY A 35 -20.83 17.17 0.24
N ALA A 36 -21.23 18.31 -0.29
CA ALA A 36 -20.51 19.58 -0.14
C ALA A 36 -20.37 20.03 1.33
N PHE A 37 -21.23 19.59 2.23
CA PHE A 37 -21.11 19.90 3.66
C PHE A 37 -19.85 19.26 4.28
N LEU A 38 -19.57 18.00 3.95
CA LEU A 38 -18.35 17.34 4.41
C LEU A 38 -17.09 18.05 3.85
N TYR A 39 -17.12 18.48 2.58
CA TYR A 39 -16.00 19.18 1.95
C TYR A 39 -15.75 20.55 2.62
N ALA A 40 -16.83 21.25 2.97
CA ALA A 40 -16.74 22.48 3.76
C ALA A 40 -16.15 22.22 5.17
N LYS A 41 -16.46 21.07 5.79
CA LYS A 41 -15.89 20.66 7.08
C LYS A 41 -14.39 20.34 6.96
N MET A 42 -13.95 19.78 5.84
CA MET A 42 -12.51 19.58 5.56
C MET A 42 -11.78 20.92 5.46
N LEU A 43 -12.33 21.87 4.70
CA LEU A 43 -11.79 23.25 4.64
C LEU A 43 -11.80 23.95 6.00
N GLN A 44 -12.88 23.82 6.77
CA GLN A 44 -12.98 24.40 8.11
C GLN A 44 -11.86 23.88 9.02
N LYS A 45 -11.64 22.56 9.00
CA LYS A 45 -10.57 21.90 9.78
C LYS A 45 -9.18 22.39 9.35
N GLU A 46 -8.95 22.50 8.05
CA GLU A 46 -7.66 22.98 7.51
C GLU A 46 -7.40 24.44 7.90
N ALA A 47 -8.41 25.32 7.79
CA ALA A 47 -8.31 26.72 8.20
C ALA A 47 -8.06 26.84 9.72
N GLU A 48 -8.72 26.02 10.53
CA GLU A 48 -8.51 25.98 11.99
C GLU A 48 -7.08 25.55 12.34
N GLN A 49 -6.55 24.54 11.64
CA GLN A 49 -5.17 24.05 11.87
C GLN A 49 -4.10 25.02 11.37
N ALA A 50 -4.25 25.56 10.15
CA ALA A 50 -3.23 26.39 9.52
C ALA A 50 -3.27 27.86 9.96
N ALA A 51 -4.45 28.40 10.29
CA ALA A 51 -4.66 29.80 10.58
C ALA A 51 -5.28 30.07 11.97
N GLY A 52 -5.62 29.05 12.74
CA GLY A 52 -6.30 29.19 14.03
C GLY A 52 -7.75 29.68 13.93
N MET A 53 -8.35 29.65 12.75
CA MET A 53 -9.68 30.22 12.48
C MET A 53 -10.73 29.15 12.18
N ARG A 54 -11.73 29.05 13.02
CA ARG A 54 -12.90 28.22 12.78
C ARG A 54 -13.95 28.99 11.99
N LEU A 55 -13.93 28.86 10.67
CA LEU A 55 -14.84 29.54 9.76
C LEU A 55 -16.28 28.99 9.89
N ALA A 56 -17.28 29.88 9.80
CA ALA A 56 -18.67 29.44 9.75
C ALA A 56 -18.99 28.76 8.41
N VAL A 57 -19.73 27.65 8.44
CA VAL A 57 -20.24 26.96 7.25
C VAL A 57 -21.73 27.29 7.11
N MET A 58 -22.15 27.70 5.90
CA MET A 58 -23.56 28.03 5.65
C MET A 58 -23.98 27.69 4.21
N ARG A 59 -25.28 27.68 3.98
CA ARG A 59 -25.87 27.60 2.64
C ARG A 59 -26.40 28.98 2.23
N GLY A 60 -26.30 29.30 0.93
CA GLY A 60 -26.83 30.56 0.39
C GLY A 60 -25.90 31.16 -0.65
N GLN A 61 -26.02 32.46 -0.90
CA GLN A 61 -25.16 33.18 -1.83
C GLN A 61 -23.89 33.69 -1.13
N ALA A 62 -22.72 33.41 -1.72
CA ALA A 62 -21.46 33.91 -1.23
C ALA A 62 -21.31 35.41 -1.48
N ARG A 63 -20.62 36.11 -0.57
CA ARG A 63 -20.33 37.54 -0.63
C ARG A 63 -18.82 37.77 -0.68
N LYS A 64 -18.45 39.00 -0.89
CA LYS A 64 -17.04 39.41 -0.74
C LYS A 64 -16.51 38.99 0.66
N GLY A 65 -15.37 38.34 0.72
CA GLY A 65 -14.77 37.79 1.93
C GLY A 65 -15.08 36.32 2.18
N ASP A 66 -15.98 35.70 1.42
CA ASP A 66 -16.34 34.30 1.61
C ASP A 66 -15.50 33.33 0.74
N ILE A 67 -15.43 32.06 1.16
CA ILE A 67 -15.03 30.94 0.34
C ILE A 67 -16.32 30.30 -0.23
N CYS A 68 -16.43 30.23 -1.55
CA CYS A 68 -17.60 29.70 -2.24
C CYS A 68 -17.33 28.30 -2.79
N LEU A 69 -18.20 27.34 -2.49
CA LEU A 69 -18.23 26.00 -3.07
C LEU A 69 -19.52 25.85 -3.89
N ARG A 70 -19.41 25.56 -5.19
CA ARG A 70 -20.58 25.41 -6.04
C ARG A 70 -20.42 24.41 -7.18
N ILE A 71 -21.51 23.75 -7.51
CA ILE A 71 -21.65 22.95 -8.74
C ILE A 71 -22.15 23.88 -9.85
N ARG A 72 -21.44 23.86 -10.99
CA ARG A 72 -21.78 24.68 -12.16
C ARG A 72 -21.60 23.86 -13.44
N PRO A 73 -22.71 23.41 -14.08
CA PRO A 73 -22.66 22.71 -15.36
C PRO A 73 -21.92 23.51 -16.44
N GLY A 74 -21.13 22.82 -17.27
CA GLY A 74 -20.39 23.42 -18.38
C GLY A 74 -19.11 24.15 -17.99
N ILE A 75 -18.71 24.16 -16.70
CA ILE A 75 -17.52 24.90 -16.24
C ILE A 75 -16.22 24.34 -16.81
N MET A 76 -16.17 23.04 -17.15
CA MET A 76 -14.99 22.40 -17.75
C MET A 76 -14.88 22.65 -19.26
N GLY A 77 -15.95 23.10 -19.91
CA GLY A 77 -16.07 23.37 -21.35
C GLY A 77 -16.94 22.34 -22.06
N GLU A 78 -17.55 22.77 -23.18
CA GLU A 78 -18.47 21.92 -23.96
C GLU A 78 -17.77 20.66 -24.51
N ASP A 79 -16.53 20.80 -24.96
CA ASP A 79 -15.70 19.74 -25.55
C ASP A 79 -15.01 18.84 -24.50
N ALA A 80 -15.25 19.07 -23.21
CA ALA A 80 -14.65 18.24 -22.17
C ALA A 80 -15.24 16.82 -22.20
N ASP A 81 -14.37 15.80 -22.13
CA ASP A 81 -14.75 14.41 -22.01
C ASP A 81 -15.47 14.10 -20.68
N SER A 82 -16.03 12.91 -20.57
CA SER A 82 -16.80 12.49 -19.37
C SER A 82 -15.96 12.52 -18.10
N LEU A 83 -14.68 12.19 -18.15
CA LEU A 83 -13.77 12.19 -17.01
C LEU A 83 -13.53 13.62 -16.50
N LYS A 84 -13.22 14.56 -17.41
CA LYS A 84 -13.05 15.98 -17.05
C LYS A 84 -14.32 16.58 -16.48
N LYS A 85 -15.49 16.25 -17.02
CA LYS A 85 -16.79 16.71 -16.49
C LYS A 85 -17.06 16.13 -15.10
N LYS A 86 -16.70 14.86 -14.88
CA LYS A 86 -16.96 14.20 -13.58
C LYS A 86 -15.97 14.62 -12.50
N GLN A 87 -14.67 14.65 -12.80
CA GLN A 87 -13.60 14.78 -11.82
C GLN A 87 -12.82 16.10 -11.91
N GLY A 88 -13.08 16.93 -12.93
CA GLY A 88 -12.40 18.21 -13.09
C GLY A 88 -13.01 19.33 -12.27
N TYR A 89 -12.19 20.35 -12.00
CA TYR A 89 -12.60 21.55 -11.26
C TYR A 89 -11.88 22.81 -11.75
N ARG A 90 -12.42 23.95 -11.34
CA ARG A 90 -11.75 25.26 -11.37
C ARG A 90 -11.63 25.82 -9.96
N LEU A 91 -10.51 26.43 -9.66
CA LEU A 91 -10.25 27.16 -8.44
C LEU A 91 -9.85 28.57 -8.81
N GLN A 92 -10.48 29.57 -8.22
CA GLN A 92 -10.09 30.97 -8.32
C GLN A 92 -9.91 31.56 -6.92
N VAL A 93 -8.73 32.12 -6.67
CA VAL A 93 -8.44 32.91 -5.47
C VAL A 93 -8.18 34.34 -5.94
N ALA A 94 -8.99 35.29 -5.50
CA ALA A 94 -8.88 36.69 -5.85
C ALA A 94 -9.09 37.58 -4.62
N GLY A 95 -8.72 38.87 -4.65
CA GLY A 95 -8.78 39.76 -3.50
C GLY A 95 -10.16 39.95 -2.85
N GLY A 96 -11.23 39.47 -3.50
CA GLY A 96 -12.59 39.56 -2.97
C GLY A 96 -13.17 38.22 -2.53
N GLN A 97 -12.69 37.09 -3.02
CA GLN A 97 -13.31 35.80 -2.79
C GLN A 97 -12.40 34.64 -3.20
N ALA A 98 -12.53 33.47 -2.56
CA ALA A 98 -12.01 32.22 -3.06
C ALA A 98 -13.19 31.34 -3.54
N VAL A 99 -13.09 30.78 -4.76
CA VAL A 99 -14.20 30.04 -5.40
C VAL A 99 -13.69 28.70 -5.91
N VAL A 100 -14.35 27.61 -5.51
CA VAL A 100 -14.17 26.27 -6.06
C VAL A 100 -15.42 25.90 -6.86
N GLU A 101 -15.26 25.59 -8.14
CA GLU A 101 -16.32 25.22 -9.05
C GLU A 101 -16.04 23.88 -9.72
N ALA A 102 -17.07 23.05 -9.85
CA ALA A 102 -17.00 21.79 -10.59
C ALA A 102 -18.36 21.44 -11.20
N GLU A 103 -18.41 20.47 -12.12
CA GLU A 103 -19.69 19.99 -12.68
C GLU A 103 -20.33 18.89 -11.83
N ARG A 104 -19.52 18.20 -11.02
CA ARG A 104 -19.92 17.10 -10.13
C ARG A 104 -19.22 17.19 -8.78
N GLU A 105 -19.75 16.46 -7.81
CA GLU A 105 -19.25 16.44 -6.43
C GLU A 105 -17.79 16.00 -6.33
N GLU A 106 -17.36 15.02 -7.16
CA GLU A 106 -15.97 14.54 -7.15
C GLU A 106 -14.99 15.67 -7.50
N GLY A 107 -15.28 16.40 -8.58
CA GLY A 107 -14.47 17.57 -8.97
C GLY A 107 -14.46 18.65 -7.89
N LEU A 108 -15.61 18.91 -7.25
CA LEU A 108 -15.71 19.88 -6.16
C LEU A 108 -14.81 19.48 -4.98
N LEU A 109 -14.83 18.22 -4.58
CA LEU A 109 -13.95 17.67 -3.54
C LEU A 109 -12.47 17.88 -3.90
N TYR A 110 -12.05 17.54 -5.13
CA TYR A 110 -10.65 17.68 -5.56
C TYR A 110 -10.19 19.14 -5.61
N GLY A 111 -11.08 20.05 -5.96
CA GLY A 111 -10.83 21.49 -5.88
C GLY A 111 -10.67 21.97 -4.43
N VAL A 112 -11.49 21.46 -3.52
CA VAL A 112 -11.36 21.71 -2.08
C VAL A 112 -10.01 21.22 -1.56
N GLN A 113 -9.57 20.01 -1.96
CA GLN A 113 -8.24 19.50 -1.52
C GLN A 113 -7.09 20.39 -2.00
N THR A 114 -7.18 20.95 -3.21
CA THR A 114 -6.18 21.91 -3.69
C THR A 114 -6.21 23.21 -2.86
N LEU A 115 -7.39 23.72 -2.54
CA LEU A 115 -7.50 24.90 -1.67
C LEU A 115 -7.00 24.63 -0.24
N CYS A 116 -7.23 23.43 0.30
CA CYS A 116 -6.66 23.01 1.58
C CYS A 116 -5.12 23.07 1.56
N GLN A 117 -4.49 22.57 0.48
CA GLN A 117 -3.02 22.66 0.35
C GLN A 117 -2.51 24.10 0.26
N ILE A 118 -3.26 25.01 -0.35
CA ILE A 118 -2.93 26.44 -0.35
C ILE A 118 -3.04 27.01 1.07
N ILE A 119 -4.14 26.76 1.78
CA ILE A 119 -4.36 27.26 3.15
C ILE A 119 -3.28 26.72 4.10
N ARG A 120 -2.94 25.44 4.01
CA ARG A 120 -1.89 24.78 4.81
C ARG A 120 -0.55 25.51 4.74
N GLN A 121 -0.20 26.02 3.57
CA GLN A 121 1.09 26.67 3.33
C GLN A 121 1.05 28.20 3.52
N ALA A 122 -0.08 28.83 3.22
CA ALA A 122 -0.23 30.29 3.23
C ALA A 122 -0.84 30.83 4.54
N GLY A 123 -1.47 30.00 5.35
CA GLY A 123 -2.21 30.45 6.53
C GLY A 123 -3.36 31.38 6.15
N CYS A 124 -3.30 32.64 6.61
CA CYS A 124 -4.39 33.61 6.41
C CYS A 124 -4.29 34.44 5.11
N VAL A 125 -3.15 34.43 4.42
CA VAL A 125 -2.92 35.29 3.24
C VAL A 125 -2.75 34.42 1.99
N LEU A 126 -3.88 34.08 1.37
CA LEU A 126 -3.88 33.17 0.22
C LEU A 126 -3.47 33.95 -1.04
N PRO A 127 -2.41 33.55 -1.76
CA PRO A 127 -1.99 34.24 -2.97
C PRO A 127 -3.04 34.10 -4.06
N ALA A 128 -3.25 35.15 -4.84
CA ALA A 128 -4.22 35.14 -5.92
C ALA A 128 -3.76 34.18 -7.04
N CYS A 129 -4.66 33.29 -7.46
CA CYS A 129 -4.41 32.32 -8.51
C CYS A 129 -5.68 31.86 -9.23
N GLU A 130 -5.50 31.30 -10.41
CA GLU A 130 -6.51 30.53 -11.12
C GLU A 130 -5.95 29.15 -11.47
N ALA A 131 -6.67 28.10 -11.11
CA ALA A 131 -6.32 26.73 -11.50
C ALA A 131 -7.46 26.07 -12.28
N LYS A 132 -7.11 25.27 -13.28
CA LYS A 132 -7.99 24.34 -13.99
C LYS A 132 -7.32 22.98 -13.99
N ASP A 133 -8.03 21.96 -13.49
CA ASP A 133 -7.38 20.68 -13.17
C ASP A 133 -8.33 19.49 -13.37
N TRP A 134 -7.76 18.33 -13.71
CA TRP A 134 -8.45 17.05 -13.91
C TRP A 134 -7.42 15.89 -13.92
N PRO A 135 -7.81 14.65 -13.60
CA PRO A 135 -6.89 13.51 -13.60
C PRO A 135 -6.63 12.94 -15.00
N ASP A 136 -5.50 12.21 -15.14
CA ASP A 136 -5.18 11.41 -16.33
C ASP A 136 -5.90 10.05 -16.30
N TYR A 137 -6.07 9.45 -15.12
CA TYR A 137 -6.74 8.17 -14.94
C TYR A 137 -8.09 8.33 -14.26
N LYS A 138 -9.09 7.55 -14.73
CA LYS A 138 -10.42 7.49 -14.11
C LYS A 138 -10.35 6.94 -12.70
N ASP A 139 -9.66 5.81 -12.53
CA ASP A 139 -9.54 5.09 -11.28
C ASP A 139 -8.09 5.13 -10.79
N ARG A 140 -7.90 5.55 -9.54
CA ARG A 140 -6.61 5.77 -8.89
C ARG A 140 -6.65 5.13 -7.53
N GLY A 141 -6.18 3.88 -7.48
CA GLY A 141 -6.34 3.01 -6.33
C GLY A 141 -5.07 2.85 -5.50
N PHE A 142 -5.29 2.54 -4.23
CA PHE A 142 -4.28 2.05 -3.31
C PHE A 142 -4.71 0.70 -2.75
N TYR A 143 -3.82 -0.27 -2.83
CA TYR A 143 -4.02 -1.63 -2.38
C TYR A 143 -3.17 -1.91 -1.16
N HIS A 144 -3.79 -2.29 -0.06
CA HIS A 144 -3.08 -2.53 1.20
C HIS A 144 -3.27 -3.97 1.66
N ASP A 145 -2.14 -4.64 1.94
CA ASP A 145 -2.15 -5.98 2.53
C ASP A 145 -2.58 -5.92 4.00
N ALA A 146 -3.77 -6.42 4.27
CA ALA A 146 -4.34 -6.51 5.63
C ALA A 146 -4.29 -7.94 6.19
N THR A 147 -3.44 -8.81 5.61
CA THR A 147 -3.42 -10.24 5.93
C THR A 147 -2.07 -10.74 6.42
N ARG A 148 -0.98 -10.40 5.71
CA ARG A 148 0.32 -11.06 5.90
C ARG A 148 1.09 -10.54 7.12
N GLY A 149 0.46 -10.58 8.28
CA GLY A 149 1.06 -10.21 9.57
C GLY A 149 0.33 -9.11 10.31
N ARG A 150 0.01 -8.00 9.63
CA ARG A 150 -0.70 -6.87 10.24
C ARG A 150 -2.15 -6.81 9.78
N VAL A 151 -3.06 -6.70 10.75
CA VAL A 151 -4.44 -6.27 10.50
C VAL A 151 -4.57 -4.85 11.04
N PRO A 152 -4.81 -3.83 10.17
CA PRO A 152 -4.97 -2.46 10.62
C PRO A 152 -6.17 -2.29 11.55
N THR A 153 -6.10 -1.32 12.47
CA THR A 153 -7.30 -0.89 13.20
C THR A 153 -8.23 -0.09 12.26
N LEU A 154 -9.53 -0.06 12.55
CA LEU A 154 -10.48 0.76 11.79
C LEU A 154 -10.07 2.25 11.78
N ALA A 155 -9.52 2.76 12.89
CA ALA A 155 -9.02 4.13 12.97
C ALA A 155 -7.87 4.38 11.98
N THR A 156 -6.96 3.42 11.82
CA THR A 156 -5.86 3.49 10.85
C THR A 156 -6.37 3.45 9.41
N LEU A 157 -7.34 2.58 9.11
CA LEU A 157 -7.96 2.49 7.79
C LEU A 157 -8.70 3.78 7.42
N LYS A 158 -9.41 4.39 8.36
CA LYS A 158 -10.05 5.71 8.17
C LYS A 158 -9.02 6.82 7.93
N ALA A 159 -7.90 6.82 8.67
CA ALA A 159 -6.81 7.77 8.45
C ALA A 159 -6.16 7.58 7.06
N MET A 160 -6.05 6.33 6.58
CA MET A 160 -5.61 6.03 5.21
C MET A 160 -6.61 6.60 4.19
N ALA A 161 -7.92 6.40 4.37
CA ALA A 161 -8.94 6.97 3.50
C ALA A 161 -8.90 8.52 3.50
N ASP A 162 -8.64 9.17 4.63
CA ASP A 162 -8.43 10.62 4.69
C ASP A 162 -7.23 11.07 3.85
N ARG A 163 -6.11 10.34 3.88
CA ARG A 163 -4.93 10.62 3.04
C ARG A 163 -5.22 10.39 1.56
N LEU A 164 -5.86 9.27 1.20
CA LEU A 164 -6.29 9.01 -0.18
C LEU A 164 -7.14 10.15 -0.71
N CYS A 165 -8.13 10.60 0.07
CA CYS A 165 -8.95 11.74 -0.26
C CYS A 165 -8.13 13.02 -0.46
N MET A 166 -7.22 13.36 0.49
CA MET A 166 -6.37 14.55 0.42
C MET A 166 -5.52 14.59 -0.86
N TYR A 167 -5.00 13.43 -1.27
CA TYR A 167 -4.16 13.29 -2.47
C TYR A 167 -4.95 12.87 -3.73
N LYS A 168 -6.29 13.01 -3.71
CA LYS A 168 -7.20 12.82 -4.84
C LYS A 168 -7.22 11.40 -5.41
N MET A 169 -6.90 10.39 -4.63
CA MET A 169 -7.16 9.00 -4.97
C MET A 169 -8.63 8.66 -4.71
N ASN A 170 -9.20 7.73 -5.49
CA ASN A 170 -10.62 7.44 -5.46
C ASN A 170 -10.97 5.95 -5.38
N GLN A 171 -9.98 5.09 -5.12
CA GLN A 171 -10.20 3.67 -4.89
C GLN A 171 -9.27 3.16 -3.78
N MET A 172 -9.79 2.27 -2.94
CA MET A 172 -9.05 1.57 -1.90
C MET A 172 -9.39 0.10 -1.96
N GLN A 173 -8.39 -0.77 -1.84
CA GLN A 173 -8.60 -2.21 -1.73
C GLN A 173 -7.82 -2.74 -0.54
N LEU A 174 -8.41 -3.67 0.20
CA LEU A 174 -7.75 -4.41 1.27
C LEU A 174 -7.56 -5.86 0.82
N TYR A 175 -6.29 -6.32 0.79
CA TYR A 175 -6.01 -7.72 0.50
C TYR A 175 -6.36 -8.61 1.69
N ILE A 176 -7.26 -9.55 1.47
CA ILE A 176 -7.73 -10.50 2.47
C ILE A 176 -7.53 -11.93 1.97
N GLU A 177 -6.88 -12.75 2.78
CA GLU A 177 -6.83 -14.22 2.64
C GLU A 177 -7.76 -14.88 3.69
N HIS A 178 -7.58 -14.50 4.95
CA HIS A 178 -8.22 -15.13 6.11
C HIS A 178 -8.54 -14.15 7.24
N THR A 179 -8.17 -12.89 7.10
CA THR A 179 -8.26 -11.86 8.14
C THR A 179 -9.58 -11.09 8.15
N TYR A 180 -10.60 -11.64 7.53
CA TYR A 180 -12.00 -11.31 7.77
C TYR A 180 -12.64 -12.40 8.65
N LEU A 181 -13.57 -12.01 9.52
CA LEU A 181 -14.24 -12.90 10.47
C LEU A 181 -15.34 -13.72 9.77
N PHE A 182 -14.94 -14.58 8.81
CA PHE A 182 -15.88 -15.48 8.14
C PHE A 182 -16.60 -16.39 9.13
N ARG A 183 -17.90 -16.58 8.93
CA ARG A 183 -18.78 -17.32 9.83
C ARG A 183 -18.26 -18.72 10.18
N ASP A 184 -17.75 -19.47 9.18
CA ASP A 184 -17.40 -20.88 9.34
C ASP A 184 -15.90 -21.13 9.44
N PHE A 185 -15.08 -20.07 9.63
CA PHE A 185 -13.60 -20.15 9.66
C PHE A 185 -13.02 -20.08 11.07
N SER A 186 -13.72 -20.56 12.11
CA SER A 186 -13.28 -20.45 13.50
C SER A 186 -11.90 -21.07 13.74
N GLU A 187 -11.55 -22.17 13.10
CA GLU A 187 -10.22 -22.78 13.16
C GLU A 187 -9.14 -21.90 12.52
N VAL A 188 -9.50 -21.10 11.51
CA VAL A 188 -8.57 -20.22 10.76
C VAL A 188 -8.20 -18.99 11.59
N TRP A 189 -9.20 -18.33 12.19
CA TRP A 189 -8.99 -17.03 12.86
C TRP A 189 -8.89 -17.10 14.38
N ARG A 190 -8.97 -18.29 15.01
CA ARG A 190 -8.94 -18.46 16.48
C ARG A 190 -7.68 -17.91 17.16
N ASP A 191 -6.58 -17.78 16.44
CA ASP A 191 -5.29 -17.24 16.90
C ASP A 191 -4.94 -15.87 16.26
N ASP A 192 -5.93 -15.21 15.68
CA ASP A 192 -5.79 -13.95 14.98
C ASP A 192 -6.82 -12.90 15.44
N THR A 193 -6.71 -11.68 14.95
CA THR A 193 -7.64 -10.58 15.22
C THR A 193 -8.17 -10.00 13.91
N PRO A 194 -9.06 -10.72 13.19
CA PRO A 194 -9.56 -10.32 11.88
C PRO A 194 -10.41 -9.06 11.93
N LEU A 195 -10.66 -8.48 10.75
CA LEU A 195 -11.66 -7.44 10.55
C LEU A 195 -13.07 -8.03 10.68
N THR A 196 -13.97 -7.31 11.32
CA THR A 196 -15.37 -7.70 11.44
C THR A 196 -16.21 -7.12 10.29
N ALA A 197 -17.39 -7.68 10.06
CA ALA A 197 -18.35 -7.14 9.10
C ALA A 197 -18.74 -5.68 9.42
N GLU A 198 -18.93 -5.37 10.71
CA GLU A 198 -19.23 -4.02 11.16
C GLU A 198 -18.10 -3.03 10.83
N GLU A 199 -16.84 -3.39 11.10
CA GLU A 199 -15.69 -2.54 10.76
C GLU A 199 -15.58 -2.28 9.26
N ILE A 200 -15.87 -3.28 8.42
CA ILE A 200 -15.82 -3.14 6.96
C ILE A 200 -16.96 -2.25 6.46
N MET A 201 -18.19 -2.46 6.91
CA MET A 201 -19.33 -1.62 6.51
C MET A 201 -19.15 -0.16 6.96
N GLU A 202 -18.59 0.06 8.16
CA GLU A 202 -18.27 1.41 8.65
C GLU A 202 -17.16 2.08 7.83
N LEU A 203 -16.19 1.29 7.37
CA LEU A 203 -15.15 1.79 6.47
C LEU A 203 -15.70 2.10 5.07
N ASP A 204 -16.58 1.26 4.53
CA ASP A 204 -17.23 1.47 3.22
C ASP A 204 -18.00 2.80 3.20
N GLU A 205 -18.83 3.04 4.20
CA GLU A 205 -19.57 4.30 4.36
C GLU A 205 -18.61 5.50 4.45
N TYR A 206 -17.55 5.36 5.26
CA TYR A 206 -16.55 6.41 5.45
C TYR A 206 -15.78 6.75 4.16
N CYS A 207 -15.45 5.74 3.35
CA CYS A 207 -14.83 5.89 2.04
C CYS A 207 -15.79 6.54 1.04
N ARG A 208 -17.03 6.09 0.97
CA ARG A 208 -18.07 6.59 0.07
C ARG A 208 -18.32 8.08 0.26
N GLU A 209 -18.37 8.57 1.50
CA GLU A 209 -18.50 10.00 1.79
C GLU A 209 -17.33 10.83 1.21
N ARG A 210 -16.15 10.21 1.08
CA ARG A 210 -14.90 10.81 0.53
C ARG A 210 -14.69 10.56 -0.95
N LYS A 211 -15.74 10.02 -1.63
CA LYS A 211 -15.66 9.63 -3.05
C LYS A 211 -14.54 8.62 -3.32
N ILE A 212 -14.30 7.74 -2.37
CA ILE A 212 -13.41 6.60 -2.48
C ILE A 212 -14.27 5.35 -2.57
N ASP A 213 -14.04 4.54 -3.61
CA ASP A 213 -14.64 3.24 -3.79
C ASP A 213 -13.81 2.20 -3.00
N LEU A 214 -14.39 1.63 -1.94
CA LEU A 214 -13.78 0.51 -1.21
C LEU A 214 -14.11 -0.78 -1.95
N VAL A 215 -13.19 -1.24 -2.78
CA VAL A 215 -13.36 -2.45 -3.58
C VAL A 215 -12.99 -3.69 -2.75
N PRO A 216 -13.90 -4.66 -2.59
CA PRO A 216 -13.57 -5.92 -1.95
C PRO A 216 -12.50 -6.68 -2.73
N SER A 217 -11.48 -7.19 -2.03
CA SER A 217 -10.42 -8.00 -2.60
C SER A 217 -10.19 -9.22 -1.71
N LEU A 218 -10.29 -10.41 -2.28
CA LEU A 218 -10.27 -11.66 -1.55
C LEU A 218 -9.49 -12.73 -2.31
N ALA A 219 -8.47 -13.31 -1.68
CA ALA A 219 -7.83 -14.52 -2.18
C ALA A 219 -8.88 -15.65 -2.26
N SER A 220 -9.14 -16.15 -3.48
CA SER A 220 -10.23 -17.09 -3.72
C SER A 220 -9.79 -18.35 -4.48
N PHE A 221 -8.52 -18.44 -4.89
CA PHE A 221 -7.95 -19.60 -5.58
C PHE A 221 -6.57 -19.97 -5.05
N GLY A 222 -5.57 -19.08 -5.18
CA GLY A 222 -4.25 -19.17 -4.54
C GLY A 222 -4.22 -18.49 -3.16
N HIS A 223 -3.07 -18.52 -2.48
CA HIS A 223 -2.78 -17.82 -1.23
C HIS A 223 -3.71 -18.15 -0.04
N LEU A 224 -4.27 -19.37 0.02
CA LEU A 224 -5.15 -19.79 1.11
C LEU A 224 -4.41 -20.60 2.18
N TYR A 225 -3.15 -20.25 2.47
CA TYR A 225 -2.27 -21.01 3.36
C TYR A 225 -2.89 -21.35 4.72
N LYS A 226 -3.44 -20.37 5.46
CA LYS A 226 -4.05 -20.64 6.77
C LYS A 226 -5.37 -21.39 6.66
N VAL A 227 -6.15 -21.15 5.62
CA VAL A 227 -7.43 -21.83 5.38
C VAL A 227 -7.21 -23.31 5.11
N LEU A 228 -6.32 -23.63 4.15
CA LEU A 228 -6.09 -25.01 3.68
C LEU A 228 -5.25 -25.87 4.64
N ARG A 229 -4.76 -25.30 5.74
CA ARG A 229 -4.08 -26.02 6.82
C ARG A 229 -4.99 -26.32 8.01
N THR A 230 -6.28 -26.03 7.92
CA THR A 230 -7.26 -26.41 8.93
C THR A 230 -7.75 -27.84 8.73
N SER A 231 -8.28 -28.46 9.80
CA SER A 231 -8.87 -29.80 9.71
C SER A 231 -10.09 -29.85 8.80
N GLN A 232 -10.78 -28.73 8.66
CA GLN A 232 -11.99 -28.61 7.87
C GLN A 232 -11.71 -28.56 6.36
N TYR A 233 -10.59 -27.95 5.94
CA TYR A 233 -10.33 -27.64 4.53
C TYR A 233 -9.05 -28.27 3.95
N GLU A 234 -8.27 -29.03 4.73
CA GLU A 234 -7.03 -29.65 4.26
C GLU A 234 -7.21 -30.59 3.04
N GLU A 235 -8.38 -31.21 2.91
CA GLU A 235 -8.69 -32.05 1.76
C GLU A 235 -8.84 -31.28 0.45
N LEU A 236 -9.13 -29.96 0.52
CA LEU A 236 -9.25 -29.08 -0.65
C LEU A 236 -7.93 -28.45 -1.07
N CYS A 237 -6.84 -28.67 -0.33
CA CYS A 237 -5.53 -28.22 -0.70
C CYS A 237 -4.99 -28.99 -1.92
N GLU A 238 -4.39 -28.29 -2.88
CA GLU A 238 -3.74 -28.93 -4.03
C GLU A 238 -2.63 -29.90 -3.59
N LEU A 239 -1.80 -29.47 -2.61
CA LEU A 239 -0.72 -30.30 -2.07
C LEU A 239 -1.20 -31.12 -0.86
N GLU A 240 -0.88 -32.42 -0.88
CA GLU A 240 -1.21 -33.32 0.22
C GLU A 240 -0.35 -33.06 1.46
N ASN A 241 -0.92 -33.33 2.64
CA ASN A 241 -0.23 -33.28 3.93
C ASN A 241 0.27 -31.90 4.38
N SER A 242 -0.14 -30.81 3.74
CA SER A 242 0.27 -29.45 4.07
C SER A 242 0.05 -29.05 5.55
N ARG A 243 -1.00 -29.57 6.18
CA ARG A 243 -1.31 -29.35 7.60
C ARG A 243 -0.27 -29.95 8.55
N LYS A 244 0.41 -31.01 8.15
CA LYS A 244 1.41 -31.70 8.99
C LYS A 244 2.73 -30.95 9.10
N GLU A 245 3.01 -30.07 8.17
CA GLU A 245 4.21 -29.25 8.18
C GLU A 245 4.10 -28.14 9.23
N PRO A 246 5.21 -27.72 9.88
CA PRO A 246 5.19 -26.56 10.76
C PRO A 246 4.79 -25.30 9.99
N PHE A 247 4.34 -24.25 10.70
CA PHE A 247 4.09 -22.96 10.06
C PHE A 247 5.41 -22.41 9.50
N SER A 248 5.37 -21.91 8.27
CA SER A 248 6.51 -21.30 7.60
C SER A 248 6.08 -20.00 6.92
N LEU A 249 6.83 -18.91 7.15
CA LEU A 249 6.64 -17.65 6.43
C LEU A 249 6.94 -17.83 4.94
N ARG A 250 8.00 -18.57 4.60
CA ARG A 250 8.31 -18.91 3.21
C ARG A 250 7.23 -19.82 2.59
N GLY A 251 6.79 -20.84 3.31
CA GLY A 251 5.72 -21.74 2.86
C GLY A 251 4.43 -20.99 2.56
N ARG A 252 4.09 -19.99 3.36
CA ARG A 252 2.95 -19.10 3.13
C ARG A 252 3.05 -18.35 1.80
N MET A 253 4.24 -17.89 1.43
CA MET A 253 4.48 -17.20 0.16
C MET A 253 4.52 -18.13 -1.05
N LEU A 254 4.86 -19.41 -0.84
CA LEU A 254 4.97 -20.42 -1.91
C LEU A 254 3.68 -21.20 -2.13
N HIS A 255 2.66 -20.96 -1.32
CA HIS A 255 1.29 -21.18 -1.65
C HIS A 255 0.61 -22.36 -1.08
N HIS A 256 -0.69 -22.15 -1.03
CA HIS A 256 -1.68 -23.20 -0.89
C HIS A 256 -2.84 -22.84 -1.82
N THR A 257 -2.84 -23.47 -2.98
CA THR A 257 -3.90 -23.34 -3.99
C THR A 257 -4.99 -24.37 -3.73
N LEU A 258 -6.23 -24.01 -4.00
CA LEU A 258 -7.35 -24.94 -3.99
C LEU A 258 -7.20 -26.00 -5.09
N ASN A 259 -7.56 -27.24 -4.77
CA ASN A 259 -7.64 -28.34 -5.75
C ASN A 259 -8.73 -28.07 -6.79
N ALA A 260 -8.35 -27.64 -7.98
CA ALA A 260 -9.28 -27.32 -9.07
C ALA A 260 -10.07 -28.55 -9.62
N ALA A 261 -9.67 -29.75 -9.26
CA ALA A 261 -10.39 -30.98 -9.67
C ALA A 261 -11.52 -31.36 -8.71
N ASP A 262 -11.71 -30.66 -7.61
CA ASP A 262 -12.73 -30.89 -6.60
C ASP A 262 -13.78 -29.77 -6.62
N GLU A 263 -15.04 -30.12 -6.95
CA GLU A 263 -16.15 -29.15 -6.99
C GLU A 263 -16.38 -28.43 -5.66
N ARG A 264 -15.99 -29.03 -4.52
CA ARG A 264 -16.06 -28.38 -3.20
C ARG A 264 -15.12 -27.18 -3.10
N SER A 265 -14.02 -27.16 -3.86
CA SER A 265 -13.11 -26.02 -3.93
C SER A 265 -13.79 -24.80 -4.53
N MET A 266 -14.48 -24.98 -5.66
CA MET A 266 -15.27 -23.92 -6.29
C MET A 266 -16.40 -23.44 -5.38
N ALA A 267 -17.10 -24.37 -4.73
CA ALA A 267 -18.15 -24.03 -3.78
C ALA A 267 -17.63 -23.21 -2.58
N LEU A 268 -16.44 -23.52 -2.07
CA LEU A 268 -15.80 -22.76 -1.00
C LEU A 268 -15.47 -21.33 -1.47
N SER A 269 -14.83 -21.18 -2.63
CA SER A 269 -14.50 -19.86 -3.20
C SER A 269 -15.76 -19.00 -3.38
N LYS A 270 -16.82 -19.53 -3.97
CA LYS A 270 -18.09 -18.82 -4.15
C LYS A 270 -18.72 -18.41 -2.82
N LYS A 271 -18.72 -19.30 -1.83
CA LYS A 271 -19.23 -19.01 -0.49
C LYS A 271 -18.47 -17.85 0.18
N MET A 272 -17.13 -17.85 0.11
CA MET A 272 -16.31 -16.77 0.65
C MET A 272 -16.60 -15.45 -0.06
N ILE A 273 -16.67 -15.46 -1.40
CA ILE A 273 -16.97 -14.28 -2.22
C ILE A 273 -18.35 -13.72 -1.86
N GLU A 274 -19.38 -14.55 -1.79
CA GLU A 274 -20.76 -14.14 -1.49
C GLU A 274 -20.86 -13.47 -0.11
N GLU A 275 -20.28 -14.09 0.94
CA GLU A 275 -20.30 -13.56 2.30
C GLU A 275 -19.58 -12.22 2.39
N TYR A 276 -18.41 -12.09 1.74
CA TYR A 276 -17.59 -10.89 1.80
C TYR A 276 -18.15 -9.75 0.93
N MET A 277 -18.58 -10.05 -0.29
CA MET A 277 -19.14 -9.09 -1.26
C MET A 277 -20.35 -8.34 -0.72
N ALA A 278 -21.17 -8.99 0.10
CA ALA A 278 -22.38 -8.39 0.68
C ALA A 278 -22.11 -7.17 1.60
N LEU A 279 -20.87 -6.96 2.03
CA LEU A 279 -20.48 -5.88 2.95
C LEU A 279 -20.16 -4.56 2.23
N PHE A 280 -20.05 -4.56 0.90
CA PHE A 280 -19.50 -3.45 0.13
C PHE A 280 -20.51 -2.84 -0.83
N SER A 281 -20.46 -1.52 -0.93
CA SER A 281 -21.26 -0.75 -1.91
C SER A 281 -20.62 -0.70 -3.30
N SER A 282 -19.34 -1.09 -3.45
CA SER A 282 -18.61 -1.09 -4.72
C SER A 282 -19.26 -1.93 -5.79
N ASP A 283 -19.19 -1.46 -7.04
CA ASP A 283 -19.58 -2.24 -8.22
C ASP A 283 -18.51 -3.24 -8.67
N TYR A 284 -17.32 -3.23 -8.10
CA TYR A 284 -16.20 -4.12 -8.42
C TYR A 284 -16.03 -5.21 -7.36
N PHE A 285 -15.42 -6.32 -7.76
CA PHE A 285 -14.93 -7.36 -6.86
C PHE A 285 -13.62 -7.95 -7.39
N ASN A 286 -12.55 -7.89 -6.60
CA ASN A 286 -11.26 -8.48 -6.94
C ASN A 286 -11.17 -9.90 -6.36
N ILE A 287 -11.22 -10.91 -7.24
CA ILE A 287 -11.11 -12.33 -6.88
C ILE A 287 -9.66 -12.77 -6.63
N CYS A 288 -8.67 -11.90 -6.79
CA CYS A 288 -7.23 -12.20 -6.76
C CYS A 288 -6.82 -13.25 -7.79
N ALA A 289 -6.70 -14.53 -7.42
CA ALA A 289 -6.37 -15.66 -8.28
C ALA A 289 -4.96 -15.65 -8.89
N ASP A 290 -4.02 -14.93 -8.25
CA ASP A 290 -2.61 -14.86 -8.60
C ASP A 290 -1.81 -16.05 -8.07
N GLU A 291 -0.61 -16.20 -8.62
CA GLU A 291 0.47 -17.05 -8.12
C GLU A 291 0.07 -18.48 -7.73
N THR A 292 -0.81 -19.14 -8.47
CA THR A 292 -1.23 -20.54 -8.22
C THR A 292 -0.11 -21.54 -8.57
N PHE A 293 1.09 -21.35 -7.97
CA PHE A 293 2.32 -22.09 -8.35
C PHE A 293 2.26 -23.59 -8.10
N ASP A 294 1.44 -24.06 -7.19
CA ASP A 294 1.25 -25.48 -6.88
C ASP A 294 0.14 -26.15 -7.73
N LEU A 295 -0.60 -25.39 -8.53
CA LEU A 295 -1.65 -25.91 -9.40
C LEU A 295 -1.14 -27.02 -10.35
N GLY A 296 -1.80 -28.16 -10.36
CA GLY A 296 -1.43 -29.31 -11.18
C GLY A 296 -0.18 -30.06 -10.71
N LYS A 297 0.30 -29.80 -9.48
CA LYS A 297 1.44 -30.54 -8.89
C LYS A 297 1.04 -31.61 -7.88
N GLY A 298 -0.22 -31.59 -7.43
CA GLY A 298 -0.77 -32.51 -6.44
C GLY A 298 -2.05 -33.18 -6.93
N ARG A 299 -3.16 -32.88 -6.26
CA ARG A 299 -4.46 -33.54 -6.47
C ARG A 299 -5.07 -33.27 -7.85
N SER A 300 -4.84 -32.10 -8.45
CA SER A 300 -5.32 -31.76 -9.79
C SER A 300 -4.35 -32.16 -10.92
N ARG A 301 -3.29 -32.93 -10.63
CA ARG A 301 -2.31 -33.38 -11.64
C ARG A 301 -2.95 -34.07 -12.82
N ARG A 302 -3.88 -34.97 -12.57
CA ARG A 302 -4.59 -35.71 -13.65
C ARG A 302 -5.40 -34.75 -14.53
N LEU A 303 -6.09 -33.79 -13.94
CA LEU A 303 -6.84 -32.78 -14.69
C LEU A 303 -5.92 -31.96 -15.59
N LYS A 304 -4.75 -31.54 -15.06
CA LYS A 304 -3.71 -30.87 -15.86
C LYS A 304 -3.22 -31.73 -17.02
N GLU A 305 -3.01 -33.04 -16.83
CA GLU A 305 -2.58 -33.96 -17.88
C GLU A 305 -3.65 -34.14 -18.97
N GLU A 306 -4.94 -34.02 -18.62
CA GLU A 306 -6.07 -34.18 -19.54
C GLU A 306 -6.33 -32.90 -20.37
N ILE A 307 -6.26 -31.70 -19.79
CA ILE A 307 -6.68 -30.44 -20.46
C ILE A 307 -5.60 -29.33 -20.56
N GLY A 308 -4.44 -29.52 -19.96
CA GLY A 308 -3.39 -28.49 -19.88
C GLY A 308 -3.56 -27.55 -18.67
N LEU A 309 -2.43 -27.00 -18.16
CA LEU A 309 -2.42 -26.15 -16.96
C LEU A 309 -3.16 -24.83 -17.19
N GLU A 310 -2.99 -24.23 -18.36
CA GLU A 310 -3.64 -23.02 -18.80
C GLU A 310 -5.17 -23.14 -18.78
N HIS A 311 -5.71 -24.27 -19.25
CA HIS A 311 -7.15 -24.51 -19.23
C HIS A 311 -7.68 -24.82 -17.83
N VAL A 312 -6.90 -25.49 -16.97
CA VAL A 312 -7.27 -25.68 -15.55
C VAL A 312 -7.41 -24.32 -14.87
N TYR A 313 -6.44 -23.43 -15.08
CA TYR A 313 -6.46 -22.09 -14.50
C TYR A 313 -7.62 -21.24 -15.03
N ILE A 314 -7.71 -21.09 -16.37
CA ILE A 314 -8.69 -20.19 -16.98
C ILE A 314 -10.13 -20.62 -16.71
N ASN A 315 -10.42 -21.93 -16.70
CA ASN A 315 -11.75 -22.43 -16.38
C ASN A 315 -12.18 -22.07 -14.96
N TYR A 316 -11.26 -22.16 -13.99
CA TYR A 316 -11.54 -21.81 -12.61
C TYR A 316 -11.79 -20.30 -12.46
N VAL A 317 -10.92 -19.47 -13.02
CA VAL A 317 -11.05 -18.00 -12.99
C VAL A 317 -12.31 -17.56 -13.72
N LYS A 318 -12.62 -18.13 -14.87
CA LYS A 318 -13.83 -17.84 -15.65
C LYS A 318 -15.10 -18.09 -14.84
N GLU A 319 -15.17 -19.21 -14.14
CA GLU A 319 -16.33 -19.53 -13.31
C GLU A 319 -16.49 -18.58 -12.13
N LEU A 320 -15.40 -18.14 -11.50
CA LEU A 320 -15.43 -17.12 -10.45
C LEU A 320 -15.82 -15.74 -11.00
N CYS A 321 -15.26 -15.33 -12.14
CA CYS A 321 -15.63 -14.08 -12.79
C CYS A 321 -17.11 -14.06 -13.18
N GLN A 322 -17.62 -15.17 -13.76
CA GLN A 322 -19.03 -15.30 -14.10
C GLN A 322 -19.92 -15.21 -12.85
N PHE A 323 -19.52 -15.85 -11.75
CA PHE A 323 -20.24 -15.78 -10.49
C PHE A 323 -20.34 -14.32 -9.98
N VAL A 324 -19.27 -13.53 -10.09
CA VAL A 324 -19.27 -12.10 -9.73
C VAL A 324 -20.22 -11.31 -10.64
N VAL A 325 -20.19 -11.56 -11.96
CA VAL A 325 -21.11 -10.92 -12.95
C VAL A 325 -22.55 -11.27 -12.66
N ASP A 326 -22.86 -12.53 -12.34
CA ASP A 326 -24.22 -12.99 -12.00
C ASP A 326 -24.78 -12.29 -10.76
N HIS A 327 -23.90 -11.76 -9.89
CA HIS A 327 -24.26 -10.91 -8.74
C HIS A 327 -24.29 -9.41 -9.07
N GLY A 328 -24.20 -9.03 -10.35
CA GLY A 328 -24.27 -7.65 -10.83
C GLY A 328 -23.02 -6.83 -10.54
N LYS A 329 -21.87 -7.48 -10.32
CA LYS A 329 -20.57 -6.81 -10.06
C LYS A 329 -19.60 -7.04 -11.21
N ILE A 330 -18.56 -6.22 -11.27
CA ILE A 330 -17.49 -6.26 -12.26
C ILE A 330 -16.29 -7.01 -11.65
N PRO A 331 -15.90 -8.16 -12.18
CA PRO A 331 -14.77 -8.93 -11.66
C PRO A 331 -13.42 -8.26 -12.00
N MET A 332 -12.51 -8.33 -11.04
CA MET A 332 -11.09 -7.99 -11.21
C MET A 332 -10.26 -9.22 -10.80
N PHE A 333 -9.10 -9.43 -11.45
CA PHE A 333 -8.16 -10.50 -11.08
C PHE A 333 -6.73 -10.10 -11.42
N TRP A 334 -5.73 -10.72 -10.76
CA TRP A 334 -4.32 -10.44 -11.02
C TRP A 334 -3.84 -11.11 -12.31
N GLY A 335 -3.08 -10.36 -13.11
CA GLY A 335 -2.75 -10.70 -14.48
C GLY A 335 -1.46 -11.48 -14.71
N ASP A 336 -0.75 -11.93 -13.67
CA ASP A 336 0.54 -12.62 -13.79
C ASP A 336 0.47 -13.88 -14.63
N ILE A 337 -0.49 -14.75 -14.33
CA ILE A 337 -0.65 -16.05 -15.00
C ILE A 337 -1.16 -15.85 -16.43
N ILE A 338 -2.18 -15.02 -16.65
CA ILE A 338 -2.76 -14.77 -17.97
C ILE A 338 -1.76 -14.10 -18.93
N CYS A 339 -0.75 -13.38 -18.44
CA CYS A 339 0.34 -12.88 -19.28
C CYS A 339 1.13 -13.98 -20.00
N GLY A 340 1.06 -15.23 -19.53
CA GLY A 340 1.61 -16.42 -20.21
C GLY A 340 0.85 -16.85 -21.45
N PHE A 341 -0.48 -16.61 -21.48
CA PHE A 341 -1.42 -17.00 -22.56
C PHE A 341 -2.51 -15.92 -22.75
N PRO A 342 -2.16 -14.71 -23.13
CA PRO A 342 -3.04 -13.54 -23.10
C PRO A 342 -4.24 -13.64 -24.05
N GLU A 343 -4.19 -14.50 -25.07
CA GLU A 343 -5.31 -14.77 -25.97
C GLU A 343 -6.55 -15.33 -25.26
N MET A 344 -6.35 -16.03 -24.11
CA MET A 344 -7.43 -16.61 -23.31
C MET A 344 -8.20 -15.54 -22.50
N ILE A 345 -7.77 -14.29 -22.46
CA ILE A 345 -8.54 -13.21 -21.84
C ILE A 345 -9.95 -13.11 -22.43
N LYS A 346 -10.12 -13.51 -23.69
CA LYS A 346 -11.40 -13.50 -24.41
C LYS A 346 -12.37 -14.59 -23.94
N GLU A 347 -11.92 -15.52 -23.15
CA GLU A 347 -12.77 -16.55 -22.54
C GLU A 347 -13.47 -16.06 -21.28
N LEU A 348 -12.94 -15.00 -20.65
CA LEU A 348 -13.52 -14.37 -19.48
C LEU A 348 -14.71 -13.49 -19.87
N PRO A 349 -15.63 -13.17 -18.93
CA PRO A 349 -16.67 -12.16 -19.15
C PRO A 349 -16.08 -10.85 -19.64
N GLU A 350 -16.78 -10.15 -20.55
CA GLU A 350 -16.30 -8.95 -21.23
C GLU A 350 -15.97 -7.81 -20.24
N GLU A 351 -16.69 -7.74 -19.12
CA GLU A 351 -16.52 -6.73 -18.08
C GLU A 351 -15.25 -6.92 -17.24
N THR A 352 -14.59 -8.08 -17.35
CA THR A 352 -13.47 -8.47 -16.48
C THR A 352 -12.29 -7.52 -16.63
N ILE A 353 -11.77 -7.02 -15.50
CA ILE A 353 -10.59 -6.15 -15.45
C ILE A 353 -9.37 -6.97 -15.01
N CYS A 354 -8.32 -6.91 -15.81
CA CYS A 354 -7.03 -7.50 -15.51
C CYS A 354 -6.14 -6.53 -14.73
N LEU A 355 -5.67 -6.93 -13.57
CA LEU A 355 -4.73 -6.17 -12.73
C LEU A 355 -3.31 -6.58 -13.10
N ASN A 356 -2.69 -5.81 -13.99
CA ASN A 356 -1.35 -6.10 -14.54
C ASN A 356 -0.26 -5.51 -13.66
N TRP A 357 0.37 -6.36 -12.85
CA TRP A 357 1.37 -5.93 -11.87
C TRP A 357 2.82 -6.11 -12.32
N GLY A 358 3.69 -5.27 -11.77
CA GLY A 358 5.13 -5.38 -11.91
C GLY A 358 5.82 -4.39 -10.99
N TYR A 359 6.74 -4.86 -10.16
CA TYR A 359 7.27 -4.10 -9.01
C TYR A 359 8.75 -3.72 -9.14
N SER A 360 9.44 -4.20 -10.19
CA SER A 360 10.84 -3.86 -10.41
C SER A 360 11.01 -2.35 -10.72
N PRO A 361 12.02 -1.67 -10.16
CA PRO A 361 12.39 -0.33 -10.58
C PRO A 361 12.82 -0.29 -12.07
N GLU A 362 13.20 -1.46 -12.63
CA GLU A 362 13.54 -1.64 -14.06
C GLU A 362 12.41 -2.32 -14.85
N GLN A 363 11.16 -2.27 -14.35
CA GLN A 363 10.01 -2.86 -15.02
C GLN A 363 9.92 -2.40 -16.48
N SER A 364 9.69 -3.36 -17.39
CA SER A 364 9.43 -3.10 -18.80
C SER A 364 7.94 -2.88 -19.07
N ASP A 365 7.61 -2.30 -20.20
CA ASP A 365 6.23 -2.08 -20.66
C ASP A 365 5.65 -3.29 -21.42
N GLU A 366 6.45 -4.34 -21.64
CA GLU A 366 6.06 -5.50 -22.44
C GLU A 366 4.78 -6.20 -21.93
N PRO A 367 4.60 -6.50 -20.62
CA PRO A 367 3.37 -7.09 -20.13
C PRO A 367 2.14 -6.23 -20.38
N VAL A 368 2.27 -4.90 -20.23
CA VAL A 368 1.18 -3.95 -20.46
C VAL A 368 0.77 -3.92 -21.92
N LYS A 369 1.75 -3.89 -22.85
CA LYS A 369 1.53 -3.96 -24.30
C LYS A 369 0.90 -5.26 -24.74
N LYS A 370 1.36 -6.38 -24.15
CA LYS A 370 0.89 -7.72 -24.49
C LYS A 370 -0.60 -7.89 -24.16
N LEU A 371 -1.02 -7.48 -22.96
CA LEU A 371 -2.43 -7.52 -22.56
C LEU A 371 -3.29 -6.52 -23.36
N ALA A 372 -2.80 -5.31 -23.63
CA ALA A 372 -3.49 -4.36 -24.48
C ALA A 372 -3.72 -4.91 -25.90
N ALA A 373 -2.69 -5.54 -26.51
CA ALA A 373 -2.79 -6.17 -27.83
C ALA A 373 -3.79 -7.35 -27.85
N ALA A 374 -3.96 -8.06 -26.75
CA ALA A 374 -4.95 -9.11 -26.60
C ALA A 374 -6.39 -8.59 -26.40
N GLY A 375 -6.55 -7.28 -26.18
CA GLY A 375 -7.85 -6.62 -25.97
C GLY A 375 -8.32 -6.62 -24.51
N ALA A 376 -7.42 -6.83 -23.54
CA ALA A 376 -7.76 -6.78 -22.13
C ALA A 376 -8.11 -5.38 -21.65
N THR A 377 -9.20 -5.25 -20.90
CA THR A 377 -9.42 -4.09 -20.03
C THR A 377 -8.48 -4.23 -18.84
N GLN A 378 -7.55 -3.28 -18.63
CA GLN A 378 -6.52 -3.45 -17.62
C GLN A 378 -6.31 -2.22 -16.74
N TYR A 379 -5.90 -2.49 -15.48
CA TYR A 379 -5.19 -1.55 -14.62
C TYR A 379 -3.69 -1.87 -14.67
N VAL A 380 -2.87 -0.86 -14.48
CA VAL A 380 -1.44 -1.04 -14.18
C VAL A 380 -1.24 -0.99 -12.67
N CYS A 381 -0.51 -1.97 -12.14
CA CYS A 381 -0.32 -2.14 -10.70
C CYS A 381 1.15 -2.03 -10.35
N SER A 382 1.51 -0.93 -9.69
CA SER A 382 2.85 -0.63 -9.18
C SER A 382 2.97 -1.00 -7.70
N GLY A 383 4.18 -0.91 -7.12
CA GLY A 383 4.42 -1.23 -5.73
C GLY A 383 5.16 -0.14 -4.95
N VAL A 384 4.79 0.03 -3.68
CA VAL A 384 5.52 0.92 -2.76
C VAL A 384 6.82 0.31 -2.22
N ASN A 385 7.12 -0.95 -2.58
CA ASN A 385 8.33 -1.69 -2.22
C ASN A 385 8.61 -1.72 -0.69
N GLY A 386 7.54 -1.99 0.09
CA GLY A 386 7.60 -2.08 1.55
C GLY A 386 7.83 -3.49 2.09
N TRP A 387 7.50 -4.54 1.32
CA TRP A 387 7.63 -5.92 1.76
C TRP A 387 9.09 -6.31 2.02
N ASN A 388 9.31 -7.06 3.09
CA ASN A 388 10.63 -7.52 3.54
C ASN A 388 11.60 -6.42 4.00
N HIS A 389 11.15 -5.15 4.09
CA HIS A 389 11.95 -4.00 4.50
C HIS A 389 11.35 -3.31 5.73
N TRP A 390 12.20 -2.77 6.62
CA TRP A 390 11.78 -1.98 7.78
C TRP A 390 11.22 -0.62 7.38
N ILE A 391 11.71 -0.07 6.30
CA ILE A 391 11.24 1.16 5.64
C ILE A 391 11.14 0.84 4.16
N PRO A 392 10.02 1.16 3.49
CA PRO A 392 9.86 0.93 2.05
C PRO A 392 11.00 1.56 1.24
N ARG A 393 11.43 0.91 0.19
CA ARG A 393 12.52 1.37 -0.69
C ARG A 393 12.02 2.48 -1.60
N TYR A 394 11.99 3.72 -1.09
CA TYR A 394 11.36 4.86 -1.76
C TYR A 394 11.92 5.13 -3.16
N HIS A 395 13.23 4.97 -3.36
CA HIS A 395 13.83 5.13 -4.69
C HIS A 395 13.28 4.11 -5.70
N ASP A 396 13.21 2.84 -5.32
CA ASP A 396 12.68 1.77 -6.16
C ASP A 396 11.18 1.97 -6.42
N ALA A 397 10.43 2.36 -5.38
CA ALA A 397 9.01 2.69 -5.48
C ALA A 397 8.77 3.86 -6.46
N TYR A 398 9.50 4.96 -6.33
CA TYR A 398 9.39 6.12 -7.22
C TYR A 398 9.63 5.70 -8.69
N ARG A 399 10.70 4.97 -8.97
CA ARG A 399 11.05 4.51 -10.32
C ARG A 399 10.00 3.56 -10.90
N ASN A 400 9.52 2.63 -10.09
CA ASN A 400 8.49 1.67 -10.51
C ASN A 400 7.16 2.38 -10.79
N ILE A 401 6.66 3.17 -9.84
CA ILE A 401 5.36 3.85 -9.94
C ILE A 401 5.30 4.80 -11.14
N THR A 402 6.35 5.60 -11.36
CA THR A 402 6.41 6.54 -12.49
C THR A 402 6.37 5.81 -13.82
N LYS A 403 7.13 4.70 -13.96
CA LYS A 403 7.14 3.87 -15.18
C LYS A 403 5.77 3.22 -15.41
N MET A 404 5.20 2.57 -14.41
CA MET A 404 3.92 1.88 -14.54
C MET A 404 2.78 2.84 -14.90
N CYS A 405 2.70 4.02 -14.25
CA CYS A 405 1.74 5.05 -14.63
C CYS A 405 1.91 5.52 -16.07
N ARG A 406 3.15 5.70 -16.55
CA ARG A 406 3.42 6.05 -17.93
C ARG A 406 3.01 4.93 -18.89
N TYR A 407 3.41 3.69 -18.64
CA TYR A 407 3.10 2.54 -19.50
C TYR A 407 1.60 2.31 -19.64
N GLY A 408 0.86 2.43 -18.53
CA GLY A 408 -0.60 2.33 -18.58
C GLY A 408 -1.23 3.40 -19.44
N ARG A 409 -0.79 4.65 -19.31
CA ARG A 409 -1.29 5.79 -20.10
C ARG A 409 -1.03 5.61 -21.59
N GLU A 410 0.17 5.16 -21.96
CA GLU A 410 0.58 4.90 -23.33
C GLU A 410 -0.16 3.72 -23.98
N ASN A 411 -0.69 2.79 -23.17
CA ASN A 411 -1.35 1.56 -23.63
C ASN A 411 -2.83 1.46 -23.22
N GLY A 412 -3.47 2.58 -22.88
CA GLY A 412 -4.92 2.65 -22.68
C GLY A 412 -5.46 1.95 -21.42
N ALA A 413 -4.63 1.76 -20.40
CA ALA A 413 -5.11 1.27 -19.12
C ALA A 413 -6.13 2.25 -18.52
N ILE A 414 -7.21 1.73 -17.94
CA ILE A 414 -8.30 2.53 -17.39
C ILE A 414 -8.07 2.98 -15.95
N GLY A 415 -7.13 2.36 -15.24
CA GLY A 415 -6.82 2.66 -13.85
C GLY A 415 -5.39 2.35 -13.45
N VAL A 416 -5.03 2.87 -12.30
CA VAL A 416 -3.78 2.59 -11.58
C VAL A 416 -4.14 2.01 -10.22
N LEU A 417 -3.48 0.92 -9.81
CA LEU A 417 -3.59 0.35 -8.47
C LEU A 417 -2.18 0.23 -7.87
N ASN A 418 -1.84 1.15 -6.97
CA ASN A 418 -0.54 1.16 -6.30
C ASN A 418 -0.58 0.25 -5.08
N THR A 419 0.27 -0.77 -5.01
CA THR A 419 0.18 -1.85 -4.03
C THR A 419 1.18 -1.71 -2.89
N ASP A 420 0.76 -2.13 -1.69
CA ASP A 420 1.54 -2.16 -0.45
C ASP A 420 1.42 -3.56 0.19
N TRP A 421 2.34 -4.46 -0.16
CA TRP A 421 2.36 -5.84 0.28
C TRP A 421 3.08 -6.04 1.61
N GLY A 422 2.65 -7.04 2.39
CA GLY A 422 3.18 -7.35 3.71
C GLY A 422 4.16 -8.51 3.77
N ASP A 423 4.03 -9.49 2.91
CA ASP A 423 4.83 -10.72 2.76
C ASP A 423 5.25 -11.38 4.10
N PHE A 424 6.51 -11.40 4.46
CA PHE A 424 7.08 -12.10 5.62
C PHE A 424 6.72 -11.45 6.97
N GLY A 425 5.43 -11.19 7.21
CA GLY A 425 4.93 -10.69 8.49
C GLY A 425 4.78 -9.19 8.60
N GLN A 426 4.95 -8.46 7.48
CA GLN A 426 4.74 -7.00 7.38
C GLN A 426 5.42 -6.21 8.49
N ILE A 427 6.76 -6.30 8.52
CA ILE A 427 7.57 -5.66 9.57
C ILE A 427 7.56 -4.14 9.54
N ASN A 428 7.35 -3.54 8.36
CA ASN A 428 7.24 -2.09 8.20
C ASN A 428 5.96 -1.54 8.81
N GLN A 429 6.00 -0.29 9.23
CA GLN A 429 4.82 0.43 9.69
C GLN A 429 4.03 0.96 8.49
N GLN A 430 2.70 0.85 8.53
CA GLN A 430 1.82 1.30 7.43
C GLN A 430 2.02 2.76 7.06
N GLU A 431 2.31 3.60 8.04
CA GLU A 431 2.60 5.02 7.85
C GLU A 431 3.84 5.28 6.98
N PHE A 432 4.74 4.31 6.87
CA PHE A 432 5.95 4.43 6.05
C PHE A 432 5.66 4.24 4.56
N SER A 433 4.53 3.65 4.20
CA SER A 433 4.08 3.52 2.80
C SER A 433 3.46 4.81 2.24
N VAL A 434 3.26 5.84 3.07
CA VAL A 434 2.64 7.11 2.66
C VAL A 434 3.39 7.83 1.53
N PRO A 435 4.72 7.94 1.51
CA PRO A 435 5.41 8.52 0.34
C PRO A 435 5.13 7.76 -0.95
N GLY A 436 5.14 6.42 -0.92
CA GLY A 436 4.78 5.59 -2.07
C GLY A 436 3.32 5.76 -2.51
N LEU A 437 2.38 5.88 -1.56
CA LEU A 437 0.99 6.24 -1.84
C LEU A 437 0.92 7.58 -2.59
N ILE A 438 1.65 8.60 -2.13
CA ILE A 438 1.64 9.94 -2.73
C ILE A 438 2.31 9.94 -4.12
N TYR A 439 3.34 9.12 -4.35
CA TYR A 439 3.88 8.92 -5.71
C TYR A 439 2.79 8.39 -6.65
N GLY A 440 2.05 7.35 -6.23
CA GLY A 440 0.91 6.81 -6.99
C GLY A 440 -0.15 7.86 -7.27
N ALA A 441 -0.52 8.64 -6.28
CA ALA A 441 -1.48 9.74 -6.41
C ALA A 441 -1.00 10.82 -7.40
N ALA A 442 0.26 11.24 -7.29
CA ALA A 442 0.82 12.29 -8.14
C ALA A 442 0.86 11.88 -9.62
N PHE A 443 1.40 10.70 -9.93
CA PHE A 443 1.62 10.27 -11.32
C PHE A 443 0.40 9.63 -11.98
N SER A 444 -0.61 9.20 -11.22
CA SER A 444 -1.91 8.80 -11.77
C SER A 444 -2.83 9.99 -12.02
N TRP A 445 -2.67 11.10 -11.29
CA TRP A 445 -3.39 12.34 -11.51
C TRP A 445 -2.82 13.16 -12.65
N ASN A 446 -1.50 13.42 -12.62
CA ASN A 446 -0.80 14.22 -13.60
C ASN A 446 0.51 13.53 -13.99
N GLY A 447 0.57 13.04 -15.24
CA GLY A 447 1.72 12.32 -15.76
C GLY A 447 2.90 13.19 -16.18
N GLU A 448 2.91 14.49 -15.83
CA GLU A 448 4.11 15.31 -16.03
C GLU A 448 5.24 14.84 -15.12
N GLU A 449 6.45 14.85 -15.65
CA GLU A 449 7.63 14.43 -14.91
C GLU A 449 7.91 15.40 -13.75
N MET A 450 8.16 14.83 -12.57
CA MET A 450 8.62 15.56 -11.39
C MET A 450 9.80 14.77 -10.81
N ALA A 451 10.95 15.43 -10.63
CA ALA A 451 12.13 14.78 -10.08
C ALA A 451 11.88 14.20 -8.67
N GLU A 452 12.55 13.09 -8.35
CA GLU A 452 12.38 12.40 -7.07
C GLU A 452 12.65 13.31 -5.86
N GLU A 453 13.71 14.10 -5.92
CA GLU A 453 14.08 15.03 -4.86
C GLU A 453 13.00 16.11 -4.66
N GLU A 454 12.37 16.56 -5.74
CA GLU A 454 11.31 17.58 -5.66
C GLU A 454 10.02 17.01 -5.09
N ILE A 455 9.59 15.81 -5.48
CA ILE A 455 8.39 15.20 -4.89
C ILE A 455 8.63 14.86 -3.41
N ASN A 456 9.81 14.36 -3.03
CA ASN A 456 10.20 14.08 -1.65
C ASN A 456 10.20 15.33 -0.79
N ARG A 457 10.72 16.44 -1.33
CA ARG A 457 10.66 17.75 -0.67
C ARG A 457 9.21 18.20 -0.44
N ARG A 458 8.34 18.04 -1.43
CA ARG A 458 6.92 18.40 -1.31
C ARG A 458 6.19 17.52 -0.32
N ILE A 459 6.46 16.22 -0.27
CA ILE A 459 5.92 15.29 0.73
C ILE A 459 6.33 15.73 2.14
N SER A 460 7.62 16.04 2.33
CA SER A 460 8.11 16.53 3.63
C SER A 460 7.34 17.76 4.11
N VAL A 461 7.08 18.74 3.21
CA VAL A 461 6.35 19.96 3.54
C VAL A 461 4.85 19.73 3.74
N LEU A 462 4.19 19.01 2.83
CA LEU A 462 2.73 18.90 2.80
C LEU A 462 2.19 17.82 3.74
N GLU A 463 2.80 16.63 3.76
CA GLU A 463 2.34 15.52 4.60
C GLU A 463 2.92 15.60 6.01
N TYR A 464 4.24 15.76 6.12
CA TYR A 464 4.91 15.74 7.42
C TYR A 464 5.04 17.12 8.07
N GLN A 465 4.61 18.19 7.39
CA GLN A 465 4.71 19.57 7.87
C GLN A 465 6.13 19.91 8.37
N ASP A 466 7.11 19.34 7.68
CA ASP A 466 8.53 19.62 7.87
C ASP A 466 8.93 20.87 7.08
N ARG A 467 9.18 21.98 7.79
CA ARG A 467 9.56 23.27 7.19
C ARG A 467 10.93 23.23 6.50
N SER A 468 11.76 22.25 6.84
CA SER A 468 13.06 22.06 6.16
C SER A 468 12.89 21.40 4.78
N GLY A 469 11.82 20.66 4.58
CA GLY A 469 11.56 19.90 3.36
C GLY A 469 12.48 18.69 3.17
N ARG A 470 13.11 18.15 4.23
CA ARG A 470 14.19 17.17 4.13
C ARG A 470 13.82 15.76 4.60
N LEU A 471 12.78 15.62 5.43
CA LEU A 471 12.50 14.35 6.11
C LEU A 471 12.42 13.16 5.16
N THR A 472 11.62 13.27 4.09
CA THR A 472 11.40 12.15 3.15
C THR A 472 12.70 11.76 2.44
N GLU A 473 13.55 12.72 2.09
CA GLU A 473 14.84 12.46 1.46
C GLU A 473 15.79 11.72 2.41
N ILE A 474 15.87 12.14 3.68
CA ILE A 474 16.69 11.49 4.70
C ILE A 474 16.21 10.03 4.91
N VAL A 475 14.89 9.83 5.00
CA VAL A 475 14.30 8.49 5.17
C VAL A 475 14.56 7.62 3.94
N LYS A 476 14.46 8.18 2.72
CA LYS A 476 14.83 7.48 1.47
C LYS A 476 16.26 6.95 1.53
N GLU A 477 17.19 7.77 1.98
CA GLU A 477 18.59 7.35 2.10
C GLU A 477 18.79 6.22 3.13
N ILE A 478 18.01 6.20 4.23
CA ILE A 478 18.05 5.10 5.21
C ILE A 478 17.51 3.81 4.61
N SER A 479 16.43 3.89 3.84
CA SER A 479 15.67 2.73 3.34
C SER A 479 16.50 1.76 2.46
N GLY A 480 17.58 2.23 1.86
CA GLY A 480 18.49 1.42 1.06
C GLY A 480 19.68 0.80 1.83
N LYS A 481 19.72 0.95 3.16
CA LYS A 481 20.91 0.60 3.97
C LYS A 481 20.77 -0.68 4.78
N GLU A 482 19.91 -1.57 4.36
CA GLU A 482 19.84 -2.94 4.88
C GLU A 482 20.97 -3.79 4.29
N ALA A 483 21.75 -4.46 5.15
CA ALA A 483 22.81 -5.38 4.70
C ALA A 483 22.22 -6.66 4.09
N VAL A 484 21.08 -7.11 4.62
CA VAL A 484 20.22 -8.20 4.15
C VAL A 484 18.77 -7.85 4.39
N THR A 485 17.84 -8.46 3.65
CA THR A 485 16.41 -8.29 3.87
C THR A 485 15.95 -9.04 5.12
N TRP A 486 14.77 -8.67 5.62
CA TRP A 486 14.10 -9.41 6.68
C TRP A 486 13.77 -10.86 6.27
N LYS A 487 13.39 -11.05 5.00
CA LYS A 487 13.14 -12.38 4.41
C LYS A 487 14.32 -13.33 4.66
N LEU A 488 15.55 -12.89 4.38
CA LEU A 488 16.74 -13.72 4.59
C LEU A 488 16.91 -14.16 6.04
N LEU A 489 16.62 -13.27 7.00
CA LEU A 489 16.66 -13.62 8.43
C LEU A 489 15.56 -14.62 8.80
N CYS A 490 14.37 -14.51 8.21
CA CYS A 490 13.31 -15.50 8.42
C CYS A 490 13.71 -16.87 7.84
N ASP A 491 14.19 -16.90 6.61
CA ASP A 491 14.63 -18.12 5.93
C ASP A 491 15.76 -18.81 6.72
N TYR A 492 16.75 -18.06 7.21
CA TYR A 492 17.85 -18.62 8.02
C TYR A 492 17.31 -19.36 9.25
N ARG A 493 16.42 -18.74 10.02
CA ARG A 493 15.80 -19.38 11.18
C ARG A 493 15.04 -20.63 10.79
N GLU A 494 14.13 -20.54 9.81
CA GLU A 494 13.32 -21.69 9.37
C GLU A 494 14.16 -22.87 8.92
N VAL A 495 15.24 -22.61 8.17
CA VAL A 495 16.17 -23.67 7.76
C VAL A 495 16.87 -24.29 8.97
N CYS A 496 17.34 -23.48 9.93
CA CYS A 496 17.99 -23.99 11.14
C CYS A 496 17.05 -24.84 12.02
N GLU A 497 15.79 -24.46 12.15
CA GLU A 497 14.80 -25.18 12.97
C GLU A 497 14.26 -26.45 12.29
N GLN A 498 14.12 -26.44 10.96
CA GLN A 498 13.45 -27.52 10.20
C GLN A 498 14.42 -28.58 9.65
N ASN A 499 15.70 -28.28 9.57
CA ASN A 499 16.71 -29.17 9.00
C ASN A 499 17.81 -29.47 10.02
N PRO A 500 17.67 -30.54 10.82
CA PRO A 500 18.66 -30.88 11.85
C PRO A 500 19.97 -31.41 11.28
N GLU A 501 19.96 -31.95 10.04
CA GLU A 501 21.15 -32.51 9.41
C GLU A 501 22.01 -31.40 8.79
N PRO A 502 23.30 -31.24 9.17
CA PRO A 502 24.15 -30.13 8.74
C PRO A 502 24.26 -29.98 7.22
N GLU A 503 24.39 -31.10 6.50
CA GLU A 503 24.55 -31.08 5.02
C GLU A 503 23.30 -30.53 4.31
N GLU A 504 22.11 -30.94 4.73
CA GLU A 504 20.87 -30.43 4.15
C GLU A 504 20.63 -28.96 4.55
N GLN A 505 20.97 -28.60 5.78
CA GLN A 505 20.93 -27.21 6.24
C GLN A 505 21.82 -26.31 5.39
N GLU A 506 23.09 -26.69 5.17
CA GLU A 506 24.05 -25.93 4.36
C GLU A 506 23.53 -25.76 2.91
N LYS A 507 23.04 -26.83 2.30
CA LYS A 507 22.47 -26.82 0.96
C LYS A 507 21.28 -25.85 0.84
N ARG A 508 20.34 -25.88 1.79
CA ARG A 508 19.17 -24.99 1.79
C ARG A 508 19.56 -23.55 2.09
N LEU A 509 20.48 -23.31 3.01
CA LEU A 509 20.99 -21.97 3.28
C LEU A 509 21.67 -21.42 2.02
N ALA A 510 22.52 -22.18 1.35
CA ALA A 510 23.15 -21.75 0.11
C ALA A 510 22.10 -21.40 -0.97
N GLN A 511 21.04 -22.19 -1.11
CA GLN A 511 19.97 -21.92 -2.04
C GLN A 511 19.22 -20.61 -1.70
N TYR A 512 18.79 -20.43 -0.46
CA TYR A 512 17.93 -19.29 -0.06
C TYR A 512 18.74 -18.00 0.12
N MET A 513 19.93 -18.09 0.68
CA MET A 513 20.81 -16.93 0.81
C MET A 513 21.40 -16.50 -0.53
N GLY A 514 21.60 -17.43 -1.46
CA GLY A 514 22.10 -17.17 -2.81
C GLY A 514 21.16 -16.31 -3.66
N GLU A 515 19.90 -16.15 -3.23
CA GLU A 515 18.97 -15.19 -3.84
C GLU A 515 19.39 -13.73 -3.59
N GLU A 516 20.13 -13.45 -2.49
CA GLU A 516 20.51 -12.10 -2.07
C GLU A 516 22.03 -11.89 -1.93
N LEU A 517 22.79 -12.96 -1.72
CA LEU A 517 24.23 -12.91 -1.41
C LEU A 517 25.03 -13.82 -2.32
N GLU A 518 26.25 -13.40 -2.66
CA GLU A 518 27.23 -14.30 -3.27
C GLU A 518 27.72 -15.33 -2.24
N ILE A 519 27.65 -16.61 -2.59
CA ILE A 519 28.06 -17.72 -1.72
C ILE A 519 29.32 -18.40 -2.29
N PRO A 520 30.35 -18.61 -1.50
CA PRO A 520 30.49 -18.33 -0.07
C PRO A 520 30.66 -16.84 0.23
N VAL A 521 30.10 -16.40 1.36
CA VAL A 521 30.18 -14.98 1.79
C VAL A 521 31.60 -14.66 2.27
N ASP A 522 32.18 -13.58 1.77
CA ASP A 522 33.37 -12.97 2.40
C ASP A 522 32.95 -12.21 3.65
N VAL A 523 33.08 -12.89 4.80
CA VAL A 523 32.66 -12.38 6.11
C VAL A 523 33.30 -11.04 6.46
N ASP A 524 34.58 -10.84 6.13
CA ASP A 524 35.29 -9.60 6.47
C ASP A 524 34.78 -8.43 5.63
N VAL A 525 34.47 -8.67 4.35
CA VAL A 525 33.86 -7.67 3.46
C VAL A 525 32.46 -7.36 3.94
N PHE A 526 31.67 -8.39 4.26
CA PHE A 526 30.30 -8.22 4.73
C PHE A 526 30.22 -7.44 6.03
N CYS A 527 31.04 -7.77 7.04
CA CYS A 527 31.07 -7.07 8.32
C CYS A 527 31.46 -5.59 8.14
N ARG A 528 32.48 -5.28 7.34
CA ARG A 528 32.84 -3.88 7.03
C ARG A 528 31.70 -3.14 6.32
N LYS A 529 30.97 -3.80 5.41
CA LYS A 529 29.78 -3.22 4.77
C LYS A 529 28.71 -2.89 5.81
N ALA A 530 28.36 -3.83 6.70
CA ALA A 530 27.36 -3.65 7.74
C ALA A 530 27.74 -2.52 8.72
N GLU A 531 29.00 -2.43 9.14
CA GLU A 531 29.53 -1.36 10.00
C GLU A 531 29.38 0.00 9.32
N ARG A 532 29.85 0.16 8.07
CA ARG A 532 29.71 1.40 7.29
C ARG A 532 28.24 1.83 7.14
N LEU A 533 27.35 0.92 6.77
CA LEU A 533 25.92 1.23 6.66
C LEU A 533 25.34 1.74 7.99
N ASN A 534 25.76 1.15 9.11
CA ASN A 534 25.30 1.57 10.43
C ASN A 534 25.83 2.95 10.85
N GLU A 535 27.05 3.32 10.45
CA GLU A 535 27.59 4.67 10.67
C GLU A 535 26.81 5.70 9.86
N GLU A 536 26.51 5.42 8.60
CA GLU A 536 25.71 6.28 7.74
C GLU A 536 24.30 6.47 8.30
N ILE A 537 23.61 5.39 8.71
CA ILE A 537 22.28 5.45 9.33
C ILE A 537 22.33 6.30 10.62
N ALA A 538 23.39 6.16 11.44
CA ALA A 538 23.51 6.94 12.67
C ALA A 538 23.60 8.45 12.39
N GLY A 539 24.29 8.86 11.32
CA GLY A 539 24.34 10.24 10.84
C GLY A 539 22.95 10.74 10.43
N GLN A 540 22.22 9.96 9.63
CA GLN A 540 20.87 10.28 9.17
C GLN A 540 19.84 10.33 10.31
N MET A 541 19.95 9.44 11.31
CA MET A 541 19.12 9.53 12.52
C MET A 541 19.36 10.82 13.29
N ALA A 542 20.59 11.35 13.32
CA ALA A 542 20.90 12.64 13.94
C ALA A 542 20.23 13.78 13.14
N GLU A 543 20.22 13.70 11.81
CA GLU A 543 19.52 14.66 10.96
C GLU A 543 17.99 14.62 11.20
N ILE A 544 17.36 13.42 11.28
CA ILE A 544 15.93 13.30 11.62
C ILE A 544 15.64 14.01 12.96
N ARG A 545 16.47 13.82 13.99
CA ARG A 545 16.30 14.48 15.29
C ARG A 545 16.34 16.02 15.17
N THR A 546 17.16 16.54 14.26
CA THR A 546 17.20 17.97 13.95
C THR A 546 15.92 18.42 13.25
N VAL A 547 15.46 17.66 12.25
CA VAL A 547 14.20 17.93 11.51
C VAL A 547 12.99 17.95 12.44
N LEU A 548 12.93 17.06 13.44
CA LEU A 548 11.84 17.02 14.43
C LEU A 548 11.60 18.39 15.11
N THR A 549 12.64 19.21 15.28
CA THR A 549 12.51 20.55 15.87
C THR A 549 11.82 21.55 14.96
N GLN A 550 11.74 21.26 13.66
CA GLN A 550 11.16 22.11 12.61
C GLN A 550 9.79 21.64 12.14
N MET A 551 9.29 20.55 12.73
CA MET A 551 7.99 19.97 12.43
C MET A 551 6.91 20.43 13.42
N ASP A 552 5.67 20.43 12.97
CA ASP A 552 4.54 20.64 13.86
C ASP A 552 4.36 19.44 14.80
N SER A 553 3.82 19.68 15.99
CA SER A 553 3.72 18.66 17.06
C SER A 553 2.91 17.42 16.62
N SER A 554 1.89 17.61 15.79
CA SER A 554 1.02 16.53 15.28
C SER A 554 1.75 15.51 14.38
N SER A 555 2.82 15.95 13.70
CA SER A 555 3.57 15.10 12.76
C SER A 555 4.82 14.46 13.37
N ARG A 556 5.21 14.88 14.59
CA ARG A 556 6.45 14.40 15.24
C ARG A 556 6.41 12.93 15.63
N SER A 557 5.22 12.38 15.96
CA SER A 557 5.12 10.96 16.33
C SER A 557 5.48 10.05 15.16
N THR A 558 4.96 10.31 13.96
CA THR A 558 5.33 9.55 12.75
C THR A 558 6.82 9.64 12.45
N ALA A 559 7.40 10.83 12.55
CA ALA A 559 8.85 11.00 12.36
C ALA A 559 9.69 10.27 13.42
N SER A 560 9.19 10.15 14.66
CA SER A 560 9.86 9.35 15.69
C SER A 560 9.81 7.84 15.40
N HIS A 561 8.77 7.35 14.76
CA HIS A 561 8.66 5.95 14.32
C HIS A 561 9.74 5.59 13.29
N PHE A 562 10.12 6.52 12.42
CA PHE A 562 11.28 6.33 11.52
C PHE A 562 12.59 6.10 12.28
N LEU A 563 12.77 6.73 13.45
CA LEU A 563 13.94 6.47 14.28
C LEU A 563 13.95 5.07 14.88
N VAL A 564 12.77 4.54 15.28
CA VAL A 564 12.65 3.15 15.74
C VAL A 564 12.97 2.17 14.62
N ALA A 565 12.46 2.41 13.41
CA ALA A 565 12.74 1.56 12.25
C ALA A 565 14.22 1.62 11.85
N ALA A 566 14.82 2.80 11.80
CA ALA A 566 16.24 3.00 11.49
C ALA A 566 17.16 2.29 12.50
N ASP A 567 16.81 2.33 13.78
CA ASP A 567 17.55 1.58 14.81
C ASP A 567 17.36 0.07 14.64
N GLY A 568 16.15 -0.37 14.25
CA GLY A 568 15.89 -1.76 13.85
C GLY A 568 16.81 -2.22 12.71
N ILE A 569 16.96 -1.44 11.65
CA ILE A 569 17.88 -1.74 10.53
C ILE A 569 19.31 -1.90 11.05
N ARG A 570 19.79 -1.00 11.91
CA ARG A 570 21.14 -1.09 12.48
C ARG A 570 21.37 -2.36 13.31
N LEU A 571 20.35 -2.75 14.10
CA LEU A 571 20.41 -3.98 14.88
C LEU A 571 20.41 -5.22 13.97
N MET A 572 19.60 -5.23 12.92
CA MET A 572 19.54 -6.35 11.96
C MET A 572 20.83 -6.43 11.11
N ASN A 573 21.44 -5.32 10.75
CA ASN A 573 22.75 -5.32 10.08
C ASN A 573 23.85 -5.96 10.96
N ARG A 574 23.86 -5.65 12.26
CA ARG A 574 24.80 -6.27 13.22
C ARG A 574 24.47 -7.75 13.44
N LEU A 575 23.19 -8.08 13.55
CA LEU A 575 22.75 -9.48 13.65
C LEU A 575 23.21 -10.28 12.43
N ALA A 576 22.97 -9.78 11.23
CA ALA A 576 23.40 -10.43 10.00
C ALA A 576 24.92 -10.65 9.98
N ALA A 577 25.73 -9.66 10.39
CA ALA A 577 27.19 -9.83 10.49
C ALA A 577 27.58 -10.96 11.45
N MET A 578 26.93 -11.06 12.62
CA MET A 578 27.19 -12.14 13.59
C MET A 578 26.72 -13.51 13.07
N VAL A 579 25.60 -13.56 12.35
CA VAL A 579 25.09 -14.79 11.71
C VAL A 579 26.06 -15.27 10.62
N MET A 580 26.55 -14.37 9.75
CA MET A 580 27.50 -14.70 8.68
C MET A 580 28.84 -15.15 9.27
N ASP A 581 29.35 -14.46 10.30
CA ASP A 581 30.57 -14.86 10.99
C ASP A 581 30.44 -16.27 11.59
N ARG A 582 29.33 -16.54 12.29
CA ARG A 582 29.09 -17.86 12.89
C ARG A 582 29.07 -18.97 11.85
N HIS A 583 28.42 -18.73 10.72
CA HIS A 583 28.25 -19.75 9.69
C HIS A 583 29.54 -20.08 8.94
N TRP A 584 30.37 -19.05 8.65
CA TRP A 584 31.59 -19.25 7.80
C TRP A 584 32.94 -19.13 8.51
N LYS A 585 33.03 -18.42 9.66
CA LYS A 585 34.32 -18.23 10.39
C LYS A 585 34.26 -18.56 11.89
N GLY A 586 33.21 -18.14 12.60
CA GLY A 586 32.86 -18.57 13.95
C GLY A 586 33.59 -17.92 15.13
N ASN A 587 34.44 -16.90 14.97
CA ASN A 587 35.27 -16.38 16.06
C ASN A 587 35.56 -14.86 16.10
N ARG A 588 34.93 -14.08 15.27
CA ARG A 588 35.13 -12.61 15.20
C ARG A 588 34.54 -11.88 16.39
N PHE A 589 33.34 -12.29 16.85
CA PHE A 589 32.60 -11.60 17.89
C PHE A 589 32.70 -12.35 19.24
N SER A 590 32.99 -11.59 20.31
CA SER A 590 33.04 -12.13 21.67
C SER A 590 31.64 -12.48 22.19
N ARG A 591 31.58 -13.27 23.26
CA ARG A 591 30.33 -13.62 23.94
C ARG A 591 29.63 -12.38 24.51
N GLU A 592 30.42 -11.43 25.01
CA GLU A 592 29.94 -10.16 25.56
C GLU A 592 29.26 -9.30 24.47
N GLU A 593 29.86 -9.20 23.28
CA GLU A 593 29.29 -8.46 22.15
C GLU A 593 27.99 -9.08 21.67
N ARG A 594 27.91 -10.41 21.57
CA ARG A 594 26.69 -11.13 21.19
C ARG A 594 25.59 -10.94 22.22
N SER A 595 25.90 -11.11 23.51
CA SER A 595 24.94 -10.90 24.59
C SER A 595 24.46 -9.45 24.68
N ALA A 596 25.34 -8.49 24.41
CA ALA A 596 24.97 -7.08 24.36
C ALA A 596 24.01 -6.79 23.20
N LEU A 597 24.24 -7.37 22.02
CA LEU A 597 23.32 -7.22 20.87
C LEU A 597 21.95 -7.84 21.20
N ALA A 598 21.91 -9.03 21.79
CA ALA A 598 20.67 -9.68 22.21
C ALA A 598 19.83 -8.76 23.13
N GLY A 599 20.46 -8.17 24.14
CA GLY A 599 19.77 -7.22 25.04
C GLY A 599 19.30 -5.94 24.33
N GLN A 600 20.06 -5.44 23.36
CA GLN A 600 19.64 -4.28 22.56
C GLN A 600 18.43 -4.61 21.68
N MET A 601 18.40 -5.79 21.05
CA MET A 601 17.28 -6.25 20.23
C MET A 601 16.00 -6.40 21.07
N GLU A 602 16.09 -6.97 22.26
CA GLU A 602 14.93 -7.12 23.17
C GLU A 602 14.42 -5.76 23.66
N ASN A 603 15.30 -4.83 24.00
CA ASN A 603 14.91 -3.47 24.37
C ASN A 603 14.23 -2.75 23.20
N TRP A 604 14.79 -2.85 22.00
CA TRP A 604 14.20 -2.28 20.80
C TRP A 604 12.83 -2.89 20.48
N LEU A 605 12.66 -4.21 20.67
CA LEU A 605 11.41 -4.92 20.45
C LEU A 605 10.26 -4.37 21.30
N TYR A 606 10.54 -3.85 22.50
CA TYR A 606 9.52 -3.18 23.31
C TYR A 606 8.91 -1.99 22.56
N TYR A 607 9.74 -1.08 22.03
CA TYR A 607 9.28 0.10 21.29
C TYR A 607 8.64 -0.26 19.96
N TYR A 608 9.16 -1.29 19.29
CA TYR A 608 8.55 -1.80 18.08
C TYR A 608 7.11 -2.33 18.32
N LYS A 609 6.88 -3.03 19.41
CA LYS A 609 5.53 -3.49 19.78
C LYS A 609 4.57 -2.33 20.08
N GLU A 610 5.04 -1.28 20.75
CA GLU A 610 4.25 -0.07 20.96
C GLU A 610 3.87 0.60 19.63
N MET A 611 4.84 0.72 18.72
CA MET A 611 4.62 1.26 17.38
C MET A 611 3.62 0.39 16.57
N TRP A 612 3.71 -0.93 16.67
CA TRP A 612 2.76 -1.85 16.04
C TRP A 612 1.33 -1.61 16.53
N ARG A 613 1.13 -1.58 17.85
CA ARG A 613 -0.19 -1.45 18.49
C ARG A 613 -0.83 -0.08 18.27
N ALA A 614 -0.04 0.93 17.95
CA ALA A 614 -0.55 2.26 17.63
C ALA A 614 -1.41 2.30 16.35
N SER A 615 -1.20 1.37 15.42
CA SER A 615 -1.88 1.35 14.12
C SER A 615 -2.55 0.03 13.75
N SER A 616 -2.20 -1.05 14.43
CA SER A 616 -2.62 -2.41 14.07
C SER A 616 -3.25 -3.12 15.26
N LYS A 617 -4.13 -4.08 14.97
CA LYS A 617 -4.60 -5.09 15.93
C LYS A 617 -3.42 -5.97 16.34
N GLU A 618 -3.55 -6.80 17.38
CA GLU A 618 -2.47 -7.69 17.82
C GLU A 618 -2.01 -8.62 16.70
N SER A 619 -2.96 -9.25 16.01
CA SER A 619 -2.73 -10.05 14.81
C SER A 619 -1.54 -11.02 14.94
N GLU A 620 -0.60 -11.04 14.00
CA GLU A 620 0.58 -11.92 14.03
C GLU A 620 1.84 -11.26 14.61
N LEU A 621 1.72 -10.22 15.46
CA LEU A 621 2.86 -9.61 16.16
C LEU A 621 3.73 -10.65 16.88
N PHE A 622 3.11 -11.70 17.43
CA PHE A 622 3.81 -12.78 18.11
C PHE A 622 4.84 -13.51 17.22
N ARG A 623 4.65 -13.54 15.90
CA ARG A 623 5.60 -14.15 14.95
C ARG A 623 6.87 -13.31 14.84
N ILE A 624 6.73 -11.99 14.71
CA ILE A 624 7.87 -11.07 14.69
C ILE A 624 8.61 -11.13 16.01
N GLN A 625 7.86 -11.11 17.13
CA GLN A 625 8.43 -11.28 18.45
C GLN A 625 9.19 -12.60 18.58
N GLY A 626 8.59 -13.72 18.12
CA GLY A 626 9.23 -15.03 18.14
C GLY A 626 10.51 -15.07 17.31
N GLN A 627 10.56 -14.37 16.19
CA GLN A 627 11.74 -14.24 15.34
C GLN A 627 12.88 -13.52 16.08
N ILE A 628 12.60 -12.35 16.66
CA ILE A 628 13.60 -11.55 17.38
C ILE A 628 14.10 -12.29 18.64
N CYS A 629 13.20 -12.88 19.41
CA CYS A 629 13.58 -13.65 20.62
C CYS A 629 14.43 -14.88 20.28
N TRP A 630 14.11 -15.59 19.20
CA TRP A 630 14.93 -16.73 18.75
C TRP A 630 16.37 -16.31 18.49
N TYR A 631 16.59 -15.22 17.78
CA TYR A 631 17.92 -14.71 17.53
C TYR A 631 18.63 -14.24 18.81
N ALA A 632 17.91 -13.58 19.72
CA ALA A 632 18.48 -13.16 20.99
C ALA A 632 18.95 -14.35 21.84
N ASP A 633 18.17 -15.45 21.85
CA ASP A 633 18.53 -16.68 22.51
C ASP A 633 19.75 -17.35 21.85
N GLU A 634 19.78 -17.44 20.52
CA GLU A 634 20.92 -17.99 19.78
C GLU A 634 22.21 -17.21 20.02
N LEU A 635 22.14 -15.87 20.08
CA LEU A 635 23.31 -15.04 20.40
C LEU A 635 23.89 -15.29 21.81
N ARG A 636 23.05 -15.76 22.77
CA ARG A 636 23.48 -16.06 24.15
C ARG A 636 23.94 -17.50 24.37
N ARG A 637 23.50 -18.44 23.56
CA ARG A 637 23.82 -19.88 23.70
C ARG A 637 25.26 -20.23 23.41
N ILE A 638 26.02 -19.36 22.82
CA ILE A 638 27.35 -19.65 22.26
C ILE A 638 28.45 -18.99 23.10
#